data_f08363f7ce788f81b5fc8739b0855fca
#
_entry.id   f08363f7ce788f81b5fc8739b0855fca
#
_cell.length_a   1.000
_cell.length_b   1.000
_cell.length_c   1.000
_cell.angle_alpha   90.00
_cell.angle_beta   90.00
_cell.angle_gamma   90.00
#
_symmetry.space_group_name_H-M   'P 1'
#
loop_
_entity.id
_entity.type
_entity.pdbx_description
1 polymer ?
#
loop_
_entity_poly.entity_id
_entity_poly.type
_entity_poly.pdbx_seq_one_letter_code
_entity_poly.pdbx_strand_id
1 'polypeptide(L)'
;MSKSNLHRLISPKSIAVVGNRGANFAIRESLKLGYSHQIWAVHPYLESLEGIKCFKDIKDLPEVPDATFIAVNAESAIEVVSDLKSMGGGGAVLYASGFGEVGAEGLMRNQQLVKAASGMPLIGPNCYGFINSLDGIALWPDVHGCEPVSEGVAIITQSGNIGLNMTMQSSGLPIAYMFTLGNQTNTNIADIIHAMLDDSRVNAIGLHIEGISDIKSFDIAAKRALMMKIPIITIKSGKTKASAKIALSHTSSLTGSDELYNALFERLGIARVETVPEFLETLKLINVLGVIEHGGVASMSCSGGEAGMMADLIDGLEINFPSLTSSHKVKVKKTLNDYVEVDNPLDYHTFIWGDRKRTSECFSAMMSGQFAATMLLLDWPKSKESEQKDWDATLFALSDALSGTSEKAIVLASMADCMPKRIIEECLSLGIAPMVGLDVCLKALNHSYKIGRAFSSNSSPDLEVLRNSSEHKSKQQLTEYQGKQLLKKYGVTIPMGCLVENVTEAIKAAEEISFPVTLKVSGAKLAHKTELNGVRLNIQNVKTLKEACDDLFKISPELLIEKMIESPICELIIGMDYDPTFGKHIIVGGGGVYVELLQDSSVLILPVSREDIRQALSNLKVFKLLEGYRGGMKGDIEAVIDSVMSVIELIRTNAVEELDINPLLVLKGSDGVVAADTLIKLYSE
;
A
#
# COMPACT_ATOMS: atom_id res chain seq x y z
N MET A 1 13.75 3.51 21.27
CA MET A 1 12.93 3.47 22.51
C MET A 1 13.11 2.13 23.22
N SER A 2 13.03 2.07 24.54
CA SER A 2 12.99 0.76 25.22
C SER A 2 11.61 0.14 24.99
N LYS A 3 11.54 -1.09 24.49
CA LYS A 3 10.29 -1.84 24.25
C LYS A 3 9.37 -1.87 25.52
N SER A 4 9.96 -1.84 26.69
CA SER A 4 9.25 -1.85 27.97
C SER A 4 8.39 -0.60 28.22
N ASN A 5 8.79 0.59 27.76
CA ASN A 5 8.05 1.82 28.01
C ASN A 5 6.82 1.97 27.11
N LEU A 6 6.91 1.60 25.81
CA LEU A 6 5.74 1.64 24.94
C LEU A 6 4.65 0.65 25.41
N HIS A 7 5.05 -0.54 25.88
CA HIS A 7 4.12 -1.49 26.44
C HIS A 7 3.41 -0.95 27.71
N ARG A 8 4.14 -0.24 28.61
CA ARG A 8 3.53 0.43 29.76
C ARG A 8 2.48 1.46 29.35
N LEU A 9 2.71 2.20 28.24
CA LEU A 9 1.74 3.18 27.74
C LEU A 9 0.46 2.52 27.20
N ILE A 10 0.58 1.45 26.40
CA ILE A 10 -0.57 0.88 25.68
C ILE A 10 -1.34 -0.19 26.48
N SER A 11 -0.73 -0.77 27.51
CA SER A 11 -1.36 -1.73 28.44
C SER A 11 -1.03 -1.35 29.90
N PRO A 12 -1.47 -0.14 30.34
CA PRO A 12 -1.13 0.41 31.65
C PRO A 12 -1.91 -0.25 32.79
N LYS A 13 -1.27 -0.38 33.94
CA LYS A 13 -1.89 -0.73 35.22
C LYS A 13 -2.32 0.50 36.03
N SER A 14 -1.88 1.68 35.63
CA SER A 14 -2.30 2.95 36.20
C SER A 14 -2.34 4.02 35.11
N ILE A 15 -3.42 4.81 35.11
CA ILE A 15 -3.59 5.94 34.18
C ILE A 15 -3.77 7.25 34.94
N ALA A 16 -3.16 8.31 34.43
CA ALA A 16 -3.46 9.67 34.86
C ALA A 16 -4.14 10.44 33.73
N VAL A 17 -5.10 11.28 34.05
CA VAL A 17 -5.76 12.17 33.09
C VAL A 17 -5.58 13.62 33.52
N VAL A 18 -5.07 14.46 32.61
CA VAL A 18 -4.75 15.85 32.88
C VAL A 18 -5.62 16.75 31.99
N GLY A 19 -6.43 17.62 32.60
CA GLY A 19 -7.30 18.53 31.87
C GLY A 19 -8.75 18.45 32.28
N ASN A 20 -9.69 18.87 31.40
CA ASN A 20 -11.11 18.95 31.71
C ASN A 20 -11.93 18.07 30.75
N ARG A 21 -12.51 18.64 29.69
CA ARG A 21 -13.50 17.94 28.84
C ARG A 21 -12.97 16.62 28.24
N GLY A 22 -11.79 16.64 27.60
CA GLY A 22 -11.19 15.42 27.04
C GLY A 22 -10.81 14.40 28.11
N ALA A 23 -10.34 14.88 29.28
CA ALA A 23 -10.01 14.02 30.43
C ALA A 23 -11.25 13.29 30.98
N ASN A 24 -12.43 13.98 31.04
CA ASN A 24 -13.69 13.35 31.45
C ASN A 24 -14.06 12.17 30.55
N PHE A 25 -13.93 12.35 29.21
CA PHE A 25 -14.20 11.27 28.28
C PHE A 25 -13.23 10.08 28.49
N ALA A 26 -11.93 10.35 28.62
CA ALA A 26 -10.94 9.29 28.83
C ALA A 26 -11.22 8.45 30.10
N ILE A 27 -11.69 9.07 31.17
CA ILE A 27 -12.14 8.35 32.39
C ILE A 27 -13.39 7.53 32.08
N ARG A 28 -14.44 8.18 31.58
CA ARG A 28 -15.75 7.56 31.36
C ARG A 28 -15.70 6.39 30.40
N GLU A 29 -15.03 6.57 29.26
CA GLU A 29 -14.95 5.54 28.23
C GLU A 29 -14.04 4.37 28.66
N SER A 30 -12.98 4.62 29.45
CA SER A 30 -12.20 3.53 30.06
C SER A 30 -13.04 2.73 31.08
N LEU A 31 -13.81 3.40 31.96
CA LEU A 31 -14.69 2.71 32.88
C LEU A 31 -15.78 1.91 32.16
N LYS A 32 -16.34 2.44 31.07
CA LYS A 32 -17.33 1.77 30.22
C LYS A 32 -16.75 0.51 29.55
N LEU A 33 -15.48 0.53 29.12
CA LEU A 33 -14.78 -0.64 28.58
C LEU A 33 -14.38 -1.67 29.65
N GLY A 34 -14.54 -1.36 30.94
CA GLY A 34 -14.24 -2.28 32.03
C GLY A 34 -12.85 -2.13 32.65
N TYR A 35 -12.17 -0.99 32.44
CA TYR A 35 -10.88 -0.73 33.08
C TYR A 35 -11.03 -0.75 34.60
N SER A 36 -10.34 -1.66 35.27
CA SER A 36 -10.48 -1.93 36.69
C SER A 36 -9.24 -1.54 37.52
N HIS A 37 -8.21 -0.98 36.87
CA HIS A 37 -7.01 -0.55 37.57
C HIS A 37 -7.07 0.91 38.00
N GLN A 38 -5.98 1.46 38.53
CA GLN A 38 -5.94 2.79 39.13
C GLN A 38 -6.11 3.92 38.09
N ILE A 39 -7.01 4.86 38.37
CA ILE A 39 -7.19 6.12 37.63
C ILE A 39 -6.95 7.30 38.54
N TRP A 40 -6.13 8.25 38.13
CA TRP A 40 -5.91 9.54 38.77
C TRP A 40 -6.34 10.68 37.86
N ALA A 41 -7.08 11.64 38.46
CA ALA A 41 -7.43 12.89 37.77
C ALA A 41 -6.54 14.02 38.25
N VAL A 42 -6.07 14.86 37.32
CA VAL A 42 -5.22 16.03 37.63
C VAL A 42 -5.86 17.29 37.07
N HIS A 43 -6.20 18.21 37.95
CA HIS A 43 -6.75 19.52 37.59
C HIS A 43 -6.49 20.56 38.67
N PRO A 44 -5.94 21.76 38.34
CA PRO A 44 -5.51 22.72 39.39
C PRO A 44 -6.67 23.30 40.22
N TYR A 45 -7.90 23.30 39.69
CA TYR A 45 -9.05 23.98 40.30
C TYR A 45 -10.24 23.07 40.62
N LEU A 46 -10.42 21.96 39.91
CA LEU A 46 -11.55 21.04 40.15
C LEU A 46 -11.25 20.12 41.30
N GLU A 47 -12.29 19.81 42.08
CA GLU A 47 -12.20 18.83 43.20
C GLU A 47 -12.31 17.39 42.68
N SER A 48 -13.08 17.17 41.62
CA SER A 48 -13.26 15.85 41.02
C SER A 48 -13.60 15.90 39.55
N LEU A 49 -13.27 14.82 38.81
CA LEU A 49 -13.65 14.54 37.41
C LEU A 49 -14.28 13.13 37.37
N GLU A 50 -15.50 13.01 36.83
CA GLU A 50 -16.26 11.71 36.75
C GLU A 50 -16.27 10.96 38.10
N GLY A 51 -16.37 11.68 39.25
CA GLY A 51 -16.37 11.14 40.57
C GLY A 51 -14.99 10.79 41.16
N ILE A 52 -13.92 10.92 40.39
CA ILE A 52 -12.55 10.69 40.84
C ILE A 52 -11.95 11.99 41.38
N LYS A 53 -11.40 11.93 42.61
CA LYS A 53 -10.76 13.09 43.26
C LYS A 53 -9.57 13.61 42.41
N CYS A 54 -9.53 14.93 42.21
CA CYS A 54 -8.43 15.58 41.50
C CYS A 54 -7.23 15.87 42.39
N PHE A 55 -6.04 15.60 41.85
CA PHE A 55 -4.78 16.17 42.33
C PHE A 55 -4.54 17.52 41.66
N LYS A 56 -3.85 18.44 42.33
CA LYS A 56 -3.60 19.77 41.76
C LYS A 56 -2.49 19.78 40.74
N ASP A 57 -1.50 18.95 40.93
CA ASP A 57 -0.34 18.80 40.05
C ASP A 57 -0.06 17.30 39.83
N ILE A 58 0.55 16.95 38.69
CA ILE A 58 0.92 15.57 38.38
C ILE A 58 1.97 15.03 39.36
N LYS A 59 2.78 15.89 39.96
CA LYS A 59 3.77 15.56 40.98
C LYS A 59 3.15 15.17 42.31
N ASP A 60 1.87 15.54 42.55
CA ASP A 60 1.16 15.20 43.78
C ASP A 60 0.58 13.78 43.74
N LEU A 61 0.71 13.06 42.61
CA LEU A 61 0.22 11.70 42.48
C LEU A 61 0.95 10.74 43.45
N PRO A 62 0.26 9.78 44.05
CA PRO A 62 0.85 8.86 45.02
C PRO A 62 1.85 7.89 44.36
N GLU A 63 1.70 7.60 43.08
CA GLU A 63 2.57 6.72 42.28
C GLU A 63 2.77 7.26 40.90
N VAL A 64 3.80 6.79 40.20
CA VAL A 64 4.13 7.19 38.82
C VAL A 64 3.21 6.49 37.84
N PRO A 65 2.43 7.22 37.01
CA PRO A 65 1.51 6.58 36.07
C PRO A 65 2.22 5.84 34.94
N ASP A 66 1.65 4.71 34.51
CA ASP A 66 2.11 3.98 33.33
C ASP A 66 1.72 4.72 32.05
N ALA A 67 0.53 5.28 32.00
CA ALA A 67 0.04 6.08 30.89
C ALA A 67 -0.62 7.37 31.35
N THR A 68 -0.44 8.45 30.59
CA THR A 68 -1.07 9.74 30.91
C THR A 68 -1.77 10.30 29.69
N PHE A 69 -3.06 10.65 29.84
CA PHE A 69 -3.80 11.40 28.83
C PHE A 69 -3.73 12.91 29.14
N ILE A 70 -3.19 13.70 28.21
CA ILE A 70 -2.93 15.14 28.39
C ILE A 70 -3.84 15.95 27.46
N ALA A 71 -4.85 16.61 28.03
CA ALA A 71 -5.84 17.44 27.33
C ALA A 71 -5.82 18.90 27.82
N VAL A 72 -4.64 19.52 27.75
CA VAL A 72 -4.41 20.94 28.04
C VAL A 72 -3.75 21.59 26.82
N ASN A 73 -3.57 22.94 26.85
CA ASN A 73 -2.91 23.66 25.73
C ASN A 73 -1.45 23.20 25.50
N ALA A 74 -0.86 23.58 24.37
CA ALA A 74 0.46 23.10 23.95
C ALA A 74 1.58 23.41 24.94
N GLU A 75 1.60 24.63 25.50
CA GLU A 75 2.63 25.07 26.46
C GLU A 75 2.54 24.26 27.76
N SER A 76 1.36 24.15 28.35
CA SER A 76 1.14 23.34 29.56
C SER A 76 1.40 21.85 29.32
N ALA A 77 1.11 21.34 28.11
CA ALA A 77 1.39 19.96 27.77
C ALA A 77 2.89 19.64 27.78
N ILE A 78 3.74 20.57 27.31
CA ILE A 78 5.21 20.41 27.37
C ILE A 78 5.70 20.34 28.82
N GLU A 79 5.16 21.19 29.70
CA GLU A 79 5.49 21.19 31.13
C GLU A 79 5.11 19.86 31.79
N VAL A 80 3.87 19.39 31.58
CA VAL A 80 3.38 18.10 32.09
C VAL A 80 4.23 16.94 31.60
N VAL A 81 4.63 16.92 30.32
CA VAL A 81 5.51 15.89 29.77
C VAL A 81 6.89 15.91 30.41
N SER A 82 7.45 17.10 30.67
CA SER A 82 8.74 17.24 31.36
C SER A 82 8.67 16.70 32.79
N ASP A 83 7.60 17.01 33.50
CA ASP A 83 7.36 16.53 34.88
C ASP A 83 7.17 15.01 34.90
N LEU A 84 6.31 14.46 34.04
CA LEU A 84 6.13 13.02 33.86
C LEU A 84 7.45 12.31 33.60
N LYS A 85 8.29 12.85 32.69
CA LYS A 85 9.60 12.29 32.41
C LYS A 85 10.48 12.26 33.63
N SER A 86 10.51 13.36 34.41
CA SER A 86 11.31 13.46 35.62
C SER A 86 10.89 12.45 36.71
N MET A 87 9.60 12.11 36.76
CA MET A 87 9.03 11.13 37.67
C MET A 87 9.26 9.67 37.20
N GLY A 88 9.67 9.44 35.95
CA GLY A 88 9.80 8.10 35.36
C GLY A 88 8.50 7.53 34.77
N GLY A 89 7.59 8.39 34.34
CA GLY A 89 6.33 8.02 33.67
C GLY A 89 6.53 7.07 32.50
N GLY A 90 5.57 6.17 32.28
CA GLY A 90 5.65 5.18 31.21
C GLY A 90 5.48 5.77 29.80
N GLY A 91 4.56 6.73 29.66
CA GLY A 91 4.31 7.43 28.41
C GLY A 91 3.09 8.34 28.47
N ALA A 92 2.82 9.08 27.37
CA ALA A 92 1.68 9.98 27.31
C ALA A 92 0.97 9.98 25.96
N VAL A 93 -0.32 10.32 25.98
CA VAL A 93 -1.14 10.70 24.82
C VAL A 93 -1.37 12.19 24.88
N LEU A 94 -1.07 12.92 23.81
CA LEU A 94 -1.22 14.37 23.71
C LEU A 94 -2.35 14.72 22.75
N TYR A 95 -3.48 15.15 23.31
CA TYR A 95 -4.64 15.58 22.54
C TYR A 95 -4.46 16.95 21.90
N ALA A 96 -3.67 17.82 22.52
CA ALA A 96 -3.48 19.20 22.10
C ALA A 96 -2.95 19.34 20.66
N SER A 97 -3.49 20.32 19.93
CA SER A 97 -2.94 20.85 18.67
C SER A 97 -2.05 22.07 18.95
N GLY A 98 -1.44 22.66 17.90
CA GLY A 98 -0.57 23.83 18.00
C GLY A 98 0.91 23.50 17.92
N PHE A 99 1.26 22.35 17.35
CA PHE A 99 2.63 21.87 17.14
C PHE A 99 3.00 21.94 15.64
N GLY A 100 3.65 20.92 15.10
CA GLY A 100 4.20 20.92 13.75
C GLY A 100 3.25 21.36 12.62
N GLU A 101 1.96 21.19 12.80
CA GLU A 101 0.92 21.57 11.84
C GLU A 101 0.68 23.09 11.72
N VAL A 102 1.17 23.91 12.64
CA VAL A 102 0.95 25.37 12.63
C VAL A 102 2.19 26.19 12.21
N GLY A 103 3.08 25.60 11.42
CA GLY A 103 4.24 26.28 10.83
C GLY A 103 5.42 26.46 11.78
N ALA A 104 6.23 27.52 11.58
CA ALA A 104 7.54 27.66 12.25
C ALA A 104 7.46 27.67 13.78
N GLU A 105 6.48 28.36 14.36
CA GLU A 105 6.29 28.41 15.81
C GLU A 105 5.91 27.03 16.37
N GLY A 106 5.04 26.31 15.66
CA GLY A 106 4.67 24.96 16.02
C GLY A 106 5.84 23.97 15.93
N LEU A 107 6.72 24.12 14.94
CA LEU A 107 7.96 23.33 14.84
C LEU A 107 8.88 23.57 16.04
N MET A 108 8.99 24.80 16.53
CA MET A 108 9.75 25.10 17.76
C MET A 108 9.15 24.40 18.98
N ARG A 109 7.82 24.47 19.15
CA ARG A 109 7.11 23.74 20.23
C ARG A 109 7.31 22.24 20.11
N ASN A 110 7.28 21.70 18.89
CA ASN A 110 7.53 20.28 18.66
C ASN A 110 8.95 19.86 19.10
N GLN A 111 9.96 20.67 18.80
CA GLN A 111 11.33 20.43 19.28
C GLN A 111 11.44 20.49 20.81
N GLN A 112 10.75 21.43 21.45
CA GLN A 112 10.68 21.51 22.92
C GLN A 112 10.01 20.27 23.52
N LEU A 113 8.92 19.79 22.91
CA LEU A 113 8.22 18.58 23.32
C LEU A 113 9.11 17.34 23.22
N VAL A 114 9.84 17.16 22.11
CA VAL A 114 10.81 16.06 21.93
C VAL A 114 11.86 16.07 23.02
N LYS A 115 12.40 17.26 23.33
CA LYS A 115 13.38 17.45 24.41
C LYS A 115 12.79 17.13 25.78
N ALA A 116 11.57 17.59 26.08
CA ALA A 116 10.90 17.31 27.34
C ALA A 116 10.63 15.82 27.54
N ALA A 117 10.18 15.13 26.47
CA ALA A 117 9.94 13.69 26.51
C ALA A 117 11.22 12.86 26.69
N SER A 118 12.36 13.29 26.14
CA SER A 118 13.68 12.63 26.29
C SER A 118 13.60 11.10 26.14
N GLY A 119 12.94 10.60 25.09
CA GLY A 119 12.77 9.19 24.79
C GLY A 119 11.62 8.47 25.53
N MET A 120 10.81 9.16 26.35
CA MET A 120 9.53 8.64 26.84
C MET A 120 8.55 8.57 25.68
N PRO A 121 7.78 7.47 25.48
CA PRO A 121 6.83 7.34 24.37
C PRO A 121 5.72 8.39 24.44
N LEU A 122 5.45 9.04 23.29
CA LEU A 122 4.34 9.99 23.14
C LEU A 122 3.52 9.60 21.92
N ILE A 123 2.21 9.40 22.08
CA ILE A 123 1.23 9.31 20.99
C ILE A 123 0.69 10.72 20.73
N GLY A 124 0.77 11.18 19.50
CA GLY A 124 0.41 12.54 19.08
C GLY A 124 1.66 13.45 18.92
N PRO A 125 1.51 14.78 19.16
CA PRO A 125 0.28 15.54 19.50
C PRO A 125 -0.75 15.59 18.36
N ASN A 126 -1.83 16.36 18.58
CA ASN A 126 -2.90 16.54 17.60
C ASN A 126 -3.55 15.20 17.20
N CYS A 127 -3.91 14.38 18.19
CA CYS A 127 -4.51 13.06 17.99
C CYS A 127 -5.60 12.78 19.02
N TYR A 128 -6.48 11.82 18.74
CA TYR A 128 -7.44 11.35 19.75
C TYR A 128 -6.79 10.40 20.76
N GLY A 129 -5.72 9.71 20.38
CA GLY A 129 -5.00 8.78 21.22
C GLY A 129 -5.27 7.32 20.87
N PHE A 130 -5.62 6.48 21.85
CA PHE A 130 -5.86 5.07 21.57
C PHE A 130 -6.96 4.46 22.43
N ILE A 131 -7.51 3.38 21.90
CA ILE A 131 -8.40 2.45 22.58
C ILE A 131 -7.75 1.07 22.57
N ASN A 132 -7.69 0.39 23.69
CA ASN A 132 -7.29 -0.99 23.85
C ASN A 132 -8.48 -1.76 24.43
N SER A 133 -9.24 -2.40 23.55
CA SER A 133 -10.46 -3.14 23.92
C SER A 133 -10.16 -4.47 24.61
N LEU A 134 -8.91 -4.97 24.53
CA LEU A 134 -8.45 -6.20 25.19
C LEU A 134 -8.29 -6.02 26.71
N ASP A 135 -7.82 -4.82 27.11
CA ASP A 135 -7.51 -4.50 28.50
C ASP A 135 -8.45 -3.40 29.08
N GLY A 136 -9.46 -3.00 28.30
CA GLY A 136 -10.51 -2.06 28.70
C GLY A 136 -10.09 -0.61 28.81
N ILE A 137 -9.10 -0.14 28.06
CA ILE A 137 -8.52 1.19 28.17
C ILE A 137 -8.96 2.07 27.00
N ALA A 138 -9.42 3.29 27.30
CA ALA A 138 -9.69 4.33 26.30
C ALA A 138 -9.06 5.66 26.74
N LEU A 139 -7.81 5.89 26.37
CA LEU A 139 -7.22 7.23 26.45
C LEU A 139 -7.67 8.03 25.21
N TRP A 140 -8.95 8.43 25.24
CA TRP A 140 -9.72 8.91 24.10
C TRP A 140 -10.65 10.06 24.49
N PRO A 141 -10.71 11.18 23.74
CA PRO A 141 -11.36 12.42 24.16
C PRO A 141 -12.85 12.52 23.80
N ASP A 142 -13.45 11.46 23.27
CA ASP A 142 -14.82 11.45 22.75
C ASP A 142 -15.49 10.08 22.97
N VAL A 143 -16.75 9.94 22.58
CA VAL A 143 -17.45 8.65 22.53
C VAL A 143 -16.83 7.73 21.48
N HIS A 144 -16.97 6.42 21.66
CA HIS A 144 -16.55 5.41 20.70
C HIS A 144 -17.49 4.20 20.70
N GLY A 145 -17.44 3.41 19.60
CA GLY A 145 -18.25 2.21 19.44
C GLY A 145 -17.51 0.90 19.71
N CYS A 146 -16.25 0.93 20.18
CA CYS A 146 -15.53 -0.29 20.52
C CYS A 146 -16.16 -0.97 21.74
N GLU A 147 -16.21 -2.31 21.72
CA GLU A 147 -16.65 -3.19 22.79
C GLU A 147 -15.46 -4.04 23.28
N PRO A 148 -15.48 -4.57 24.53
CA PRO A 148 -14.44 -5.48 25.00
C PRO A 148 -14.35 -6.73 24.13
N VAL A 149 -13.13 -7.14 23.78
CA VAL A 149 -12.85 -8.32 22.95
C VAL A 149 -11.71 -9.13 23.56
N SER A 150 -11.62 -10.43 23.25
CA SER A 150 -10.51 -11.29 23.67
C SER A 150 -9.34 -11.30 22.67
N GLU A 151 -9.63 -11.05 21.41
CA GLU A 151 -8.68 -10.94 20.30
C GLU A 151 -9.32 -10.14 19.17
N GLY A 152 -8.54 -9.72 18.19
CA GLY A 152 -9.07 -8.97 17.04
C GLY A 152 -8.01 -8.25 16.24
N VAL A 153 -8.42 -7.19 15.54
CA VAL A 153 -7.54 -6.40 14.67
C VAL A 153 -7.02 -5.15 15.36
N ALA A 154 -5.81 -4.72 14.99
CA ALA A 154 -5.29 -3.42 15.36
C ALA A 154 -5.46 -2.44 14.21
N ILE A 155 -6.12 -1.31 14.44
CA ILE A 155 -6.27 -0.24 13.44
C ILE A 155 -5.42 0.95 13.86
N ILE A 156 -4.56 1.42 12.95
CA ILE A 156 -3.65 2.54 13.16
C ILE A 156 -3.94 3.59 12.09
N THR A 157 -4.36 4.78 12.50
CA THR A 157 -4.68 5.88 11.58
C THR A 157 -3.93 7.16 11.95
N GLN A 158 -3.67 8.02 10.98
CA GLN A 158 -3.13 9.37 11.21
C GLN A 158 -4.24 10.38 11.49
N SER A 159 -5.50 10.05 11.14
CA SER A 159 -6.67 10.91 11.31
C SER A 159 -7.51 10.53 12.53
N GLY A 160 -7.72 11.47 13.46
CA GLY A 160 -8.58 11.28 14.64
C GLY A 160 -10.03 10.99 14.26
N ASN A 161 -10.59 11.78 13.35
CA ASN A 161 -11.99 11.65 12.96
C ASN A 161 -12.29 10.38 12.16
N ILE A 162 -11.39 9.96 11.27
CA ILE A 162 -11.53 8.68 10.55
C ILE A 162 -11.44 7.52 11.54
N GLY A 163 -10.54 7.57 12.52
CA GLY A 163 -10.46 6.57 13.60
C GLY A 163 -11.76 6.50 14.40
N LEU A 164 -12.29 7.63 14.84
CA LEU A 164 -13.58 7.70 15.52
C LEU A 164 -14.68 7.02 14.70
N ASN A 165 -14.83 7.37 13.43
CA ASN A 165 -15.85 6.80 12.56
C ASN A 165 -15.70 5.29 12.38
N MET A 166 -14.49 4.78 12.26
CA MET A 166 -14.23 3.33 12.18
C MET A 166 -14.64 2.59 13.45
N THR A 167 -14.55 3.21 14.63
CA THR A 167 -15.04 2.58 15.87
C THR A 167 -16.55 2.40 15.91
N MET A 168 -17.32 3.21 15.15
CA MET A 168 -18.79 3.17 15.13
C MET A 168 -19.36 2.09 14.20
N GLN A 169 -18.52 1.23 13.62
CA GLN A 169 -18.96 0.15 12.76
C GLN A 169 -19.84 -0.86 13.52
N SER A 170 -20.80 -1.43 12.82
CA SER A 170 -21.69 -2.50 13.34
C SER A 170 -21.57 -3.79 12.52
N SER A 171 -20.49 -3.94 11.77
CA SER A 171 -20.25 -5.08 10.87
C SER A 171 -19.74 -6.34 11.57
N GLY A 172 -19.51 -6.28 12.91
CA GLY A 172 -19.01 -7.40 13.69
C GLY A 172 -17.48 -7.57 13.65
N LEU A 173 -16.72 -6.59 13.15
CA LEU A 173 -15.26 -6.61 13.22
C LEU A 173 -14.79 -6.37 14.67
N PRO A 174 -14.05 -7.32 15.33
CA PRO A 174 -13.50 -7.11 16.65
C PRO A 174 -12.27 -6.18 16.56
N ILE A 175 -12.40 -4.95 17.06
CA ILE A 175 -11.30 -4.00 17.13
C ILE A 175 -10.58 -4.18 18.47
N ALA A 176 -9.43 -4.87 18.45
CA ALA A 176 -8.57 -5.07 19.62
C ALA A 176 -7.87 -3.76 20.02
N TYR A 177 -7.35 -3.04 19.02
CA TYR A 177 -6.71 -1.74 19.21
C TYR A 177 -7.15 -0.74 18.15
N MET A 178 -7.41 0.51 18.58
CA MET A 178 -7.57 1.66 17.70
C MET A 178 -6.55 2.72 18.12
N PHE A 179 -5.66 3.10 17.21
CA PHE A 179 -4.68 4.18 17.39
C PHE A 179 -4.93 5.33 16.43
N THR A 180 -4.89 6.56 16.96
CA THR A 180 -4.78 7.76 16.13
C THR A 180 -3.47 8.46 16.48
N LEU A 181 -2.56 8.62 15.52
CA LEU A 181 -1.18 9.02 15.81
C LEU A 181 -0.91 10.52 15.65
N GLY A 182 -1.80 11.27 14.98
CA GLY A 182 -1.60 12.71 14.74
C GLY A 182 -0.23 13.01 14.12
N ASN A 183 0.52 13.92 14.74
CA ASN A 183 1.80 14.41 14.20
C ASN A 183 2.97 13.41 14.34
N GLN A 184 2.84 12.32 15.09
CA GLN A 184 3.86 11.27 15.26
C GLN A 184 5.23 11.83 15.71
N THR A 185 5.23 12.68 16.73
CA THR A 185 6.42 13.44 17.12
C THR A 185 7.61 12.55 17.55
N ASN A 186 7.37 11.46 18.31
CA ASN A 186 8.42 10.52 18.70
C ASN A 186 8.00 9.05 18.74
N THR A 187 6.72 8.76 18.53
CA THR A 187 6.19 7.41 18.33
C THR A 187 5.51 7.39 16.98
N ASN A 188 5.98 6.59 16.05
CA ASN A 188 5.50 6.53 14.68
C ASN A 188 4.73 5.23 14.39
N ILE A 189 4.23 5.08 13.16
CA ILE A 189 3.49 3.89 12.72
C ILE A 189 4.31 2.62 12.93
N ALA A 190 5.61 2.63 12.63
CA ALA A 190 6.47 1.45 12.75
C ALA A 190 6.61 0.98 14.21
N ASP A 191 6.74 1.93 15.16
CA ASP A 191 6.80 1.61 16.59
C ASP A 191 5.51 0.90 17.05
N ILE A 192 4.34 1.38 16.61
CA ILE A 192 3.06 0.77 16.95
C ILE A 192 2.90 -0.61 16.28
N ILE A 193 3.27 -0.75 15.00
CA ILE A 193 3.26 -2.06 14.32
C ILE A 193 4.11 -3.06 15.12
N HIS A 194 5.32 -2.68 15.53
CA HIS A 194 6.17 -3.54 16.35
C HIS A 194 5.52 -3.95 17.67
N ALA A 195 4.81 -3.02 18.35
CA ALA A 195 4.12 -3.30 19.59
C ALA A 195 2.93 -4.26 19.37
N MET A 196 2.17 -4.08 18.28
CA MET A 196 1.05 -4.97 17.91
C MET A 196 1.52 -6.38 17.56
N LEU A 197 2.68 -6.51 16.92
CA LEU A 197 3.28 -7.81 16.63
C LEU A 197 3.83 -8.55 17.86
N ASP A 198 4.01 -7.85 18.99
CA ASP A 198 4.38 -8.45 20.26
C ASP A 198 3.14 -8.95 21.07
N ASP A 199 1.91 -8.59 20.67
CA ASP A 199 0.66 -9.06 21.28
C ASP A 199 0.01 -10.17 20.43
N SER A 200 0.02 -11.40 20.93
CA SER A 200 -0.53 -12.56 20.21
C SER A 200 -2.04 -12.55 20.03
N ARG A 201 -2.76 -11.58 20.65
CA ARG A 201 -4.20 -11.39 20.49
C ARG A 201 -4.56 -10.55 19.27
N VAL A 202 -3.54 -10.02 18.53
CA VAL A 202 -3.72 -9.24 17.31
C VAL A 202 -3.60 -10.14 16.08
N ASN A 203 -4.69 -10.28 15.32
CA ASN A 203 -4.79 -11.20 14.19
C ASN A 203 -4.47 -10.54 12.84
N ALA A 204 -4.65 -9.23 12.72
CA ALA A 204 -4.32 -8.43 11.54
C ALA A 204 -4.11 -6.96 11.91
N ILE A 205 -3.42 -6.21 11.05
CA ILE A 205 -3.16 -4.79 11.23
C ILE A 205 -3.78 -4.01 10.07
N GLY A 206 -4.65 -3.05 10.39
CA GLY A 206 -5.19 -2.08 9.45
C GLY A 206 -4.49 -0.74 9.57
N LEU A 207 -4.08 -0.16 8.44
CA LEU A 207 -3.40 1.14 8.38
C LEU A 207 -4.21 2.15 7.55
N HIS A 208 -4.42 3.34 8.08
CA HIS A 208 -4.83 4.51 7.28
C HIS A 208 -3.67 5.51 7.28
N ILE A 209 -3.05 5.70 6.11
CA ILE A 209 -1.79 6.42 5.93
C ILE A 209 -2.01 7.66 5.06
N GLU A 210 -1.57 8.82 5.55
CA GLU A 210 -1.43 10.07 4.77
C GLU A 210 0.01 10.21 4.25
N GLY A 211 1.01 9.88 5.09
CA GLY A 211 2.43 9.85 4.76
C GLY A 211 3.23 9.05 5.78
N ILE A 212 4.40 8.54 5.38
CA ILE A 212 5.33 7.82 6.24
C ILE A 212 6.60 8.66 6.39
N SER A 213 6.87 9.12 7.61
CA SER A 213 8.03 9.98 7.91
C SER A 213 9.34 9.20 7.94
N ASP A 214 9.33 7.97 8.41
CA ASP A 214 10.50 7.07 8.45
C ASP A 214 10.19 5.78 7.68
N ILE A 215 10.50 5.81 6.39
CA ILE A 215 10.21 4.71 5.46
C ILE A 215 11.05 3.47 5.77
N LYS A 216 12.27 3.62 6.31
CA LYS A 216 13.13 2.50 6.66
C LYS A 216 12.61 1.73 7.88
N SER A 217 12.21 2.45 8.92
CA SER A 217 11.60 1.82 10.10
C SER A 217 10.29 1.14 9.74
N PHE A 218 9.50 1.73 8.83
CA PHE A 218 8.28 1.12 8.32
C PHE A 218 8.57 -0.19 7.55
N ASP A 219 9.56 -0.19 6.65
CA ASP A 219 10.00 -1.39 5.91
C ASP A 219 10.36 -2.53 6.86
N ILE A 220 11.14 -2.25 7.91
CA ILE A 220 11.54 -3.24 8.91
C ILE A 220 10.32 -3.79 9.67
N ALA A 221 9.40 -2.92 10.09
CA ALA A 221 8.21 -3.32 10.83
C ALA A 221 7.26 -4.18 9.98
N ALA A 222 7.03 -3.77 8.72
CA ALA A 222 6.18 -4.51 7.79
C ALA A 222 6.78 -5.87 7.39
N LYS A 223 8.10 -5.95 7.19
CA LYS A 223 8.78 -7.24 6.98
C LYS A 223 8.66 -8.17 8.18
N ARG A 224 8.74 -7.62 9.39
CA ARG A 224 8.49 -8.42 10.59
C ARG A 224 7.07 -8.98 10.60
N ALA A 225 6.07 -8.18 10.22
CA ALA A 225 4.69 -8.64 10.07
C ALA A 225 4.57 -9.76 9.04
N LEU A 226 5.20 -9.58 7.86
CA LEU A 226 5.24 -10.57 6.79
C LEU A 226 5.85 -11.91 7.26
N MET A 227 7.00 -11.86 7.97
CA MET A 227 7.65 -13.04 8.55
C MET A 227 6.81 -13.74 9.61
N MET A 228 6.08 -12.97 10.44
CA MET A 228 5.17 -13.49 11.45
C MET A 228 3.82 -13.93 10.87
N LYS A 229 3.60 -13.73 9.56
CA LYS A 229 2.34 -14.00 8.86
C LYS A 229 1.16 -13.23 9.46
N ILE A 230 1.40 -12.01 9.94
CA ILE A 230 0.35 -11.08 10.38
C ILE A 230 0.00 -10.18 9.20
N PRO A 231 -1.23 -10.24 8.67
CA PRO A 231 -1.66 -9.47 7.51
C PRO A 231 -1.67 -7.97 7.79
N ILE A 232 -1.21 -7.18 6.82
CA ILE A 232 -1.37 -5.71 6.84
C ILE A 232 -2.26 -5.29 5.68
N ILE A 233 -3.30 -4.52 5.98
CA ILE A 233 -4.21 -3.91 5.02
C ILE A 233 -4.09 -2.39 5.15
N THR A 234 -4.07 -1.66 4.03
CA THR A 234 -3.89 -0.20 4.07
C THR A 234 -4.84 0.57 3.17
N ILE A 235 -5.30 1.72 3.69
CA ILE A 235 -5.83 2.83 2.87
C ILE A 235 -4.75 3.90 2.81
N LYS A 236 -4.38 4.34 1.60
CA LYS A 236 -3.43 5.44 1.40
C LYS A 236 -4.16 6.66 0.85
N SER A 237 -4.20 7.74 1.65
CA SER A 237 -4.68 9.06 1.23
C SER A 237 -3.59 9.83 0.49
N GLY A 238 -3.95 10.86 -0.31
CA GLY A 238 -2.97 11.68 -1.01
C GLY A 238 -2.57 11.16 -2.39
N LYS A 239 -3.43 10.39 -3.08
CA LYS A 239 -3.21 9.87 -4.43
C LYS A 239 -3.14 10.94 -5.51
N THR A 240 -4.04 11.91 -5.45
CA THR A 240 -4.13 12.97 -6.46
C THR A 240 -3.37 14.21 -6.02
N LYS A 241 -2.98 15.07 -6.98
CA LYS A 241 -2.35 16.37 -6.67
C LYS A 241 -3.18 17.20 -5.70
N ALA A 242 -4.51 17.15 -5.80
CA ALA A 242 -5.42 17.84 -4.89
C ALA A 242 -5.36 17.25 -3.47
N SER A 243 -5.48 15.95 -3.31
CA SER A 243 -5.42 15.29 -2.01
C SER A 243 -4.01 15.33 -1.37
N ALA A 244 -2.95 15.28 -2.17
CA ALA A 244 -1.57 15.45 -1.70
C ALA A 244 -1.35 16.86 -1.10
N LYS A 245 -1.92 17.91 -1.73
CA LYS A 245 -1.87 19.27 -1.18
C LYS A 245 -2.59 19.40 0.17
N ILE A 246 -3.72 18.72 0.34
CA ILE A 246 -4.47 18.68 1.61
C ILE A 246 -3.64 17.96 2.68
N ALA A 247 -3.10 16.78 2.37
CA ALA A 247 -2.28 15.99 3.31
C ALA A 247 -1.05 16.78 3.79
N LEU A 248 -0.34 17.47 2.89
CA LEU A 248 0.78 18.36 3.24
C LEU A 248 0.40 19.45 4.24
N SER A 249 -0.80 20.05 4.10
CA SER A 249 -1.27 21.10 5.02
C SER A 249 -1.66 20.57 6.40
N HIS A 250 -2.00 19.28 6.51
CA HIS A 250 -2.46 18.66 7.75
C HIS A 250 -1.34 17.98 8.57
N THR A 251 -0.39 17.33 7.92
CA THR A 251 0.58 16.48 8.63
C THR A 251 2.00 17.01 8.61
N SER A 252 2.31 18.08 7.87
CA SER A 252 3.68 18.56 7.60
C SER A 252 4.61 17.47 7.00
N SER A 253 4.07 16.34 6.60
CA SER A 253 4.81 15.21 6.02
C SER A 253 4.77 15.31 4.51
N LEU A 254 5.90 15.06 3.85
CA LEU A 254 5.94 14.87 2.40
C LEU A 254 5.12 13.63 2.04
N THR A 255 4.20 13.77 1.10
CA THR A 255 3.28 12.68 0.76
C THR A 255 3.89 11.62 -0.15
N GLY A 256 5.07 11.85 -0.75
CA GLY A 256 5.66 10.94 -1.75
C GLY A 256 4.74 10.64 -2.94
N SER A 257 5.27 10.07 -4.01
CA SER A 257 4.44 9.66 -5.15
C SER A 257 3.58 8.44 -4.82
N ASP A 258 2.35 8.41 -5.34
CA ASP A 258 1.40 7.31 -5.11
C ASP A 258 1.91 5.98 -5.67
N GLU A 259 2.61 6.04 -6.81
CA GLU A 259 3.22 4.90 -7.47
C GLU A 259 4.33 4.28 -6.61
N LEU A 260 5.13 5.10 -5.91
CA LEU A 260 6.16 4.63 -5.00
C LEU A 260 5.57 3.91 -3.78
N TYR A 261 4.45 4.42 -3.24
CA TYR A 261 3.72 3.71 -2.19
C TYR A 261 3.14 2.38 -2.67
N ASN A 262 2.60 2.32 -3.89
CA ASN A 262 2.15 1.06 -4.48
C ASN A 262 3.28 0.05 -4.56
N ALA A 263 4.43 0.44 -5.13
CA ALA A 263 5.60 -0.41 -5.24
C ALA A 263 6.09 -0.89 -3.86
N LEU A 264 6.05 -0.03 -2.83
CA LEU A 264 6.39 -0.40 -1.46
C LEU A 264 5.41 -1.44 -0.90
N PHE A 265 4.10 -1.22 -1.04
CA PHE A 265 3.09 -2.11 -0.49
C PHE A 265 3.11 -3.48 -1.17
N GLU A 266 3.25 -3.52 -2.49
CA GLU A 266 3.43 -4.77 -3.25
C GLU A 266 4.66 -5.54 -2.78
N ARG A 267 5.82 -4.86 -2.64
CA ARG A 267 7.07 -5.44 -2.14
C ARG A 267 6.94 -6.05 -0.74
N LEU A 268 6.11 -5.44 0.13
CA LEU A 268 5.92 -5.84 1.52
C LEU A 268 4.73 -6.78 1.73
N GLY A 269 4.01 -7.17 0.66
CA GLY A 269 2.81 -8.00 0.75
C GLY A 269 1.66 -7.32 1.49
N ILE A 270 1.60 -5.98 1.48
CA ILE A 270 0.55 -5.19 2.09
C ILE A 270 -0.60 -5.02 1.09
N ALA A 271 -1.80 -5.41 1.46
CA ALA A 271 -2.97 -5.17 0.62
C ALA A 271 -3.41 -3.70 0.70
N ARG A 272 -3.54 -3.05 -0.46
CA ARG A 272 -4.07 -1.69 -0.57
C ARG A 272 -5.52 -1.73 -1.00
N VAL A 273 -6.38 -1.08 -0.22
CA VAL A 273 -7.82 -0.94 -0.45
C VAL A 273 -8.20 0.52 -0.68
N GLU A 274 -9.36 0.74 -1.31
CA GLU A 274 -9.74 2.07 -1.79
C GLU A 274 -10.69 2.82 -0.86
N THR A 275 -11.52 2.12 -0.10
CA THR A 275 -12.60 2.70 0.70
C THR A 275 -12.62 2.16 2.12
N VAL A 276 -13.21 2.93 3.06
CA VAL A 276 -13.37 2.49 4.45
C VAL A 276 -14.24 1.22 4.56
N PRO A 277 -15.36 1.07 3.85
CA PRO A 277 -16.10 -0.19 3.84
C PRO A 277 -15.28 -1.40 3.38
N GLU A 278 -14.54 -1.27 2.27
CA GLU A 278 -13.65 -2.33 1.79
C GLU A 278 -12.55 -2.67 2.81
N PHE A 279 -12.00 -1.67 3.49
CA PHE A 279 -11.00 -1.84 4.54
C PHE A 279 -11.54 -2.66 5.72
N LEU A 280 -12.69 -2.28 6.25
CA LEU A 280 -13.30 -2.96 7.40
C LEU A 280 -13.75 -4.38 7.04
N GLU A 281 -14.35 -4.57 5.86
CA GLU A 281 -14.77 -5.88 5.38
C GLU A 281 -13.57 -6.80 5.09
N THR A 282 -12.47 -6.28 4.53
CA THR A 282 -11.25 -7.06 4.32
C THR A 282 -10.62 -7.50 5.64
N LEU A 283 -10.52 -6.59 6.63
CA LEU A 283 -10.04 -6.92 7.98
C LEU A 283 -10.93 -7.97 8.64
N LYS A 284 -12.25 -7.86 8.52
CA LYS A 284 -13.21 -8.82 9.07
C LYS A 284 -13.08 -10.19 8.44
N LEU A 285 -13.02 -10.27 7.10
CA LEU A 285 -12.81 -11.52 6.37
C LEU A 285 -11.56 -12.24 6.89
N ILE A 286 -10.45 -11.52 6.95
CA ILE A 286 -9.15 -12.07 7.36
C ILE A 286 -9.16 -12.43 8.86
N ASN A 287 -9.82 -11.66 9.71
CA ASN A 287 -9.92 -11.98 11.13
C ASN A 287 -10.70 -13.29 11.36
N VAL A 288 -11.76 -13.56 10.56
CA VAL A 288 -12.58 -14.77 10.72
C VAL A 288 -11.97 -15.98 10.02
N LEU A 289 -11.52 -15.82 8.78
CA LEU A 289 -11.09 -16.95 7.92
C LEU A 289 -9.57 -17.09 7.78
N GLY A 290 -8.79 -16.10 8.23
CA GLY A 290 -7.39 -15.97 7.85
C GLY A 290 -7.22 -15.65 6.37
N VAL A 291 -5.98 -15.66 5.90
CA VAL A 291 -5.68 -15.49 4.46
C VAL A 291 -5.98 -16.76 3.67
N ILE A 292 -6.31 -16.62 2.38
CA ILE A 292 -6.50 -17.76 1.47
C ILE A 292 -5.22 -18.04 0.68
N GLU A 293 -4.94 -19.31 0.45
CA GLU A 293 -3.65 -19.77 -0.15
C GLU A 293 -3.71 -19.92 -1.67
N HIS A 294 -4.90 -20.08 -2.24
CA HIS A 294 -5.11 -20.16 -3.70
C HIS A 294 -6.34 -19.37 -4.14
N GLY A 295 -6.41 -19.01 -5.42
CA GLY A 295 -7.41 -18.10 -5.95
C GLY A 295 -8.74 -18.74 -6.36
N GLY A 296 -8.89 -20.06 -6.28
CA GLY A 296 -10.13 -20.74 -6.66
C GLY A 296 -11.21 -20.63 -5.58
N VAL A 297 -12.30 -19.90 -5.84
CA VAL A 297 -13.43 -19.71 -4.91
C VAL A 297 -14.73 -20.28 -5.48
N ALA A 298 -15.72 -20.48 -4.63
CA ALA A 298 -17.06 -20.89 -5.07
C ALA A 298 -18.12 -19.88 -4.60
N SER A 299 -19.20 -19.77 -5.37
CA SER A 299 -20.39 -19.00 -5.01
C SER A 299 -21.64 -19.82 -5.19
N MET A 300 -22.57 -19.72 -4.26
CA MET A 300 -23.87 -20.37 -4.24
C MET A 300 -24.95 -19.34 -3.99
N SER A 301 -26.03 -19.36 -4.77
CA SER A 301 -27.22 -18.53 -4.56
C SER A 301 -28.47 -19.26 -4.98
N CYS A 302 -29.63 -18.78 -4.57
CA CYS A 302 -30.92 -19.30 -5.05
C CYS A 302 -31.46 -18.57 -6.31
N SER A 303 -30.61 -17.70 -6.88
CA SER A 303 -30.97 -16.76 -7.96
C SER A 303 -29.91 -16.75 -9.05
N GLY A 304 -30.32 -17.05 -10.29
CA GLY A 304 -29.42 -16.94 -11.45
C GLY A 304 -28.94 -15.51 -11.72
N GLY A 305 -29.72 -14.49 -11.32
CA GLY A 305 -29.32 -13.10 -11.40
C GLY A 305 -28.09 -12.79 -10.50
N GLU A 306 -28.10 -13.29 -9.28
CA GLU A 306 -26.99 -13.15 -8.34
C GLU A 306 -25.76 -13.92 -8.82
N ALA A 307 -25.93 -15.16 -9.29
CA ALA A 307 -24.85 -15.96 -9.86
C ALA A 307 -24.18 -15.23 -11.06
N GLY A 308 -24.99 -14.61 -11.92
CA GLY A 308 -24.52 -13.80 -13.05
C GLY A 308 -23.74 -12.56 -12.58
N MET A 309 -24.26 -11.82 -11.59
CA MET A 309 -23.55 -10.64 -11.02
C MET A 309 -22.20 -11.03 -10.42
N MET A 310 -22.10 -12.14 -9.71
CA MET A 310 -20.85 -12.63 -9.15
C MET A 310 -19.84 -12.98 -10.25
N ALA A 311 -20.30 -13.61 -11.34
CA ALA A 311 -19.45 -13.93 -12.48
C ALA A 311 -18.92 -12.68 -13.21
N ASP A 312 -19.73 -11.62 -13.30
CA ASP A 312 -19.30 -10.34 -13.90
C ASP A 312 -18.30 -9.60 -12.99
N LEU A 313 -18.52 -9.59 -11.67
CA LEU A 313 -17.72 -8.82 -10.72
C LEU A 313 -16.33 -9.42 -10.42
N ILE A 314 -16.13 -10.71 -10.67
CA ILE A 314 -14.83 -11.36 -10.45
C ILE A 314 -13.83 -11.08 -11.59
N ASP A 315 -14.33 -10.62 -12.74
CA ASP A 315 -13.48 -10.33 -13.90
C ASP A 315 -12.44 -9.25 -13.56
N GLY A 316 -11.19 -9.50 -13.99
CA GLY A 316 -10.05 -8.62 -13.68
C GLY A 316 -9.44 -8.80 -12.28
N LEU A 317 -9.97 -9.68 -11.42
CA LEU A 317 -9.35 -10.07 -10.16
C LEU A 317 -8.38 -11.27 -10.36
N GLU A 318 -7.49 -11.49 -9.40
CA GLU A 318 -6.57 -12.65 -9.42
C GLU A 318 -7.22 -13.94 -8.86
N ILE A 319 -8.37 -13.81 -8.20
CA ILE A 319 -9.23 -14.94 -7.83
C ILE A 319 -10.16 -15.30 -8.99
N ASN A 320 -10.67 -16.52 -9.02
CA ASN A 320 -11.57 -16.98 -10.07
C ASN A 320 -12.59 -18.01 -9.57
N PHE A 321 -13.63 -18.23 -10.34
CA PHE A 321 -14.55 -19.36 -10.19
C PHE A 321 -14.07 -20.51 -11.06
N PRO A 322 -13.35 -21.51 -10.52
CA PRO A 322 -12.87 -22.63 -11.32
C PRO A 322 -14.04 -23.49 -11.80
N SER A 323 -13.96 -23.96 -13.04
CA SER A 323 -14.93 -24.90 -13.60
C SER A 323 -14.94 -26.20 -12.80
N LEU A 324 -16.14 -26.69 -12.49
CA LEU A 324 -16.31 -27.95 -11.77
C LEU A 324 -15.92 -29.16 -12.65
N THR A 325 -15.23 -30.13 -12.07
CA THR A 325 -14.97 -31.40 -12.77
C THR A 325 -16.26 -32.16 -13.05
N SER A 326 -16.27 -33.03 -14.06
CA SER A 326 -17.46 -33.83 -14.39
C SER A 326 -17.95 -34.66 -13.20
N SER A 327 -17.03 -35.25 -12.41
CA SER A 327 -17.40 -36.01 -11.21
C SER A 327 -18.02 -35.14 -10.13
N HIS A 328 -17.53 -33.91 -9.96
CA HIS A 328 -18.06 -32.95 -9.00
C HIS A 328 -19.46 -32.46 -9.45
N LYS A 329 -19.64 -32.11 -10.74
CA LYS A 329 -20.95 -31.77 -11.30
C LYS A 329 -21.99 -32.87 -11.05
N VAL A 330 -21.62 -34.16 -11.26
CA VAL A 330 -22.52 -35.31 -10.96
C VAL A 330 -22.86 -35.39 -9.48
N LYS A 331 -21.89 -35.12 -8.57
CA LYS A 331 -22.12 -35.16 -7.13
C LYS A 331 -23.12 -34.09 -6.69
N VAL A 332 -22.94 -32.86 -7.14
CA VAL A 332 -23.85 -31.75 -6.83
C VAL A 332 -25.23 -31.98 -7.47
N LYS A 333 -25.27 -32.44 -8.72
CA LYS A 333 -26.51 -32.70 -9.44
C LYS A 333 -27.43 -33.70 -8.73
N LYS A 334 -26.90 -34.71 -8.04
CA LYS A 334 -27.68 -35.69 -7.27
C LYS A 334 -28.50 -35.08 -6.12
N THR A 335 -28.12 -33.87 -5.64
CA THR A 335 -28.83 -33.17 -4.57
C THR A 335 -29.89 -32.19 -5.07
N LEU A 336 -29.92 -31.97 -6.36
CA LEU A 336 -30.76 -30.99 -7.04
C LEU A 336 -31.73 -31.62 -8.04
N ASN A 337 -32.72 -30.86 -8.47
CA ASN A 337 -33.66 -31.27 -9.52
C ASN A 337 -33.01 -31.32 -10.90
N ASP A 338 -33.59 -32.06 -11.82
CA ASP A 338 -33.05 -32.22 -13.17
C ASP A 338 -33.02 -30.93 -13.99
N TYR A 339 -33.79 -29.92 -13.61
CA TYR A 339 -33.82 -28.61 -14.28
C TYR A 339 -32.67 -27.71 -13.92
N VAL A 340 -31.94 -27.99 -12.82
CA VAL A 340 -30.80 -27.17 -12.37
C VAL A 340 -29.57 -27.51 -13.17
N GLU A 341 -28.97 -26.53 -13.81
CA GLU A 341 -27.63 -26.63 -14.39
C GLU A 341 -26.57 -26.40 -13.31
N VAL A 342 -25.61 -27.32 -13.21
CA VAL A 342 -24.58 -27.26 -12.17
C VAL A 342 -23.32 -26.65 -12.73
N ASP A 343 -22.93 -25.49 -12.20
CA ASP A 343 -21.65 -24.84 -12.47
C ASP A 343 -21.15 -24.04 -11.26
N ASN A 344 -20.11 -23.25 -11.41
CA ASN A 344 -19.58 -22.32 -10.42
C ASN A 344 -19.46 -20.92 -11.07
N PRO A 345 -20.24 -19.93 -10.61
CA PRO A 345 -21.22 -19.90 -9.51
C PRO A 345 -22.39 -20.87 -9.67
N LEU A 346 -22.87 -21.44 -8.53
CA LEU A 346 -24.02 -22.34 -8.50
C LEU A 346 -25.31 -21.59 -8.20
N ASP A 347 -26.27 -21.59 -9.14
CA ASP A 347 -27.67 -21.30 -8.85
C ASP A 347 -28.38 -22.58 -8.43
N TYR A 348 -28.60 -22.78 -7.12
CA TYR A 348 -29.31 -23.99 -6.63
C TYR A 348 -30.81 -23.88 -6.69
N HIS A 349 -31.34 -22.74 -7.15
CA HIS A 349 -32.79 -22.40 -7.23
C HIS A 349 -33.53 -22.52 -5.89
N THR A 350 -34.83 -22.18 -5.90
CA THR A 350 -35.70 -22.27 -4.72
C THR A 350 -36.28 -23.64 -4.46
N PHE A 351 -35.98 -24.67 -5.25
CA PHE A 351 -36.60 -26.02 -5.13
C PHE A 351 -36.24 -26.75 -3.80
N ILE A 352 -35.18 -26.38 -3.14
CA ILE A 352 -34.77 -26.92 -1.84
C ILE A 352 -34.89 -25.90 -0.71
N TRP A 353 -35.48 -24.72 -1.00
CA TRP A 353 -35.62 -23.62 -0.05
C TRP A 353 -36.48 -24.05 1.14
N GLY A 354 -36.01 -23.72 2.37
CA GLY A 354 -36.64 -24.10 3.63
C GLY A 354 -36.41 -25.57 4.06
N ASP A 355 -35.87 -26.43 3.19
CA ASP A 355 -35.47 -27.81 3.57
C ASP A 355 -33.98 -27.83 3.98
N ARG A 356 -33.75 -27.61 5.28
CA ARG A 356 -32.39 -27.57 5.86
C ARG A 356 -31.55 -28.79 5.47
N LYS A 357 -32.13 -30.00 5.46
CA LYS A 357 -31.39 -31.23 5.19
C LYS A 357 -30.94 -31.30 3.73
N ARG A 358 -31.84 -31.11 2.78
CA ARG A 358 -31.50 -31.13 1.35
C ARG A 358 -30.56 -30.01 0.97
N THR A 359 -30.77 -28.83 1.55
CA THR A 359 -29.89 -27.68 1.34
C THR A 359 -28.47 -27.97 1.88
N SER A 360 -28.34 -28.57 3.05
CA SER A 360 -27.04 -28.98 3.61
C SER A 360 -26.35 -30.04 2.75
N GLU A 361 -27.09 -31.03 2.23
CA GLU A 361 -26.54 -32.02 1.30
C GLU A 361 -26.00 -31.36 0.01
N CYS A 362 -26.70 -30.36 -0.53
CA CYS A 362 -26.26 -29.61 -1.70
C CYS A 362 -25.00 -28.79 -1.39
N PHE A 363 -24.97 -28.06 -0.29
CA PHE A 363 -23.82 -27.25 0.10
C PHE A 363 -22.59 -28.11 0.39
N SER A 364 -22.75 -29.23 1.10
CA SER A 364 -21.67 -30.21 1.32
C SER A 364 -21.11 -30.75 0.01
N ALA A 365 -22.02 -31.06 -0.94
CA ALA A 365 -21.61 -31.54 -2.26
C ALA A 365 -20.79 -30.47 -3.00
N MET A 366 -21.22 -29.22 -3.00
CA MET A 366 -20.52 -28.11 -3.67
C MET A 366 -19.18 -27.82 -3.03
N MET A 367 -19.14 -27.68 -1.71
CA MET A 367 -17.93 -27.36 -0.94
C MET A 367 -16.84 -28.43 -1.06
N SER A 368 -17.19 -29.67 -1.36
CA SER A 368 -16.19 -30.74 -1.58
C SER A 368 -15.27 -30.53 -2.78
N GLY A 369 -15.39 -29.41 -3.50
CA GLY A 369 -14.53 -29.01 -4.62
C GLY A 369 -13.17 -28.43 -4.22
N GLN A 370 -12.84 -28.38 -2.92
CA GLN A 370 -11.58 -27.84 -2.41
C GLN A 370 -11.34 -26.39 -2.83
N PHE A 371 -12.32 -25.53 -2.57
CA PHE A 371 -12.21 -24.09 -2.80
C PHE A 371 -11.45 -23.39 -1.65
N ALA A 372 -10.79 -22.29 -1.96
CA ALA A 372 -10.16 -21.46 -0.93
C ALA A 372 -11.18 -20.85 0.04
N ALA A 373 -12.38 -20.56 -0.46
CA ALA A 373 -13.55 -20.16 0.31
C ALA A 373 -14.82 -20.39 -0.53
N THR A 374 -15.94 -20.65 0.14
CA THR A 374 -17.26 -20.79 -0.49
C THR A 374 -18.19 -19.69 0.03
N MET A 375 -18.79 -18.93 -0.87
CA MET A 375 -19.75 -17.86 -0.58
C MET A 375 -21.16 -18.37 -0.73
N LEU A 376 -22.02 -18.12 0.26
CA LEU A 376 -23.47 -18.27 0.17
C LEU A 376 -24.10 -16.86 0.12
N LEU A 377 -24.69 -16.50 -1.01
CA LEU A 377 -25.45 -15.26 -1.12
C LEU A 377 -26.80 -15.45 -0.47
N LEU A 378 -27.09 -14.60 0.53
CA LEU A 378 -28.31 -14.70 1.31
C LEU A 378 -28.69 -13.33 1.88
N ASP A 379 -29.80 -12.79 1.38
CA ASP A 379 -30.33 -11.49 1.78
C ASP A 379 -31.55 -11.67 2.69
N TRP A 380 -31.45 -11.30 3.97
CA TRP A 380 -32.58 -11.37 4.90
C TRP A 380 -33.59 -10.26 4.61
N PRO A 381 -34.90 -10.58 4.58
CA PRO A 381 -35.94 -9.58 4.41
C PRO A 381 -36.07 -8.72 5.66
N LYS A 382 -36.41 -7.45 5.48
CA LYS A 382 -36.73 -6.53 6.60
C LYS A 382 -38.14 -6.83 7.12
N SER A 383 -38.27 -7.95 7.84
CA SER A 383 -39.52 -8.46 8.39
C SER A 383 -39.33 -8.96 9.82
N LYS A 384 -40.44 -9.47 10.44
CA LYS A 384 -40.33 -10.08 11.77
C LYS A 384 -39.48 -11.37 11.70
N GLU A 385 -38.77 -11.68 12.73
CA GLU A 385 -37.92 -12.89 12.82
C GLU A 385 -38.72 -14.18 12.54
N SER A 386 -39.99 -14.24 12.96
CA SER A 386 -40.90 -15.39 12.67
C SER A 386 -41.11 -15.65 11.18
N GLU A 387 -40.92 -14.64 10.34
CA GLU A 387 -41.06 -14.69 8.87
C GLU A 387 -39.73 -14.99 8.18
N GLN A 388 -38.62 -15.04 8.89
CA GLN A 388 -37.25 -15.26 8.38
C GLN A 388 -36.77 -16.72 8.50
N LYS A 389 -37.65 -17.65 8.90
CA LYS A 389 -37.28 -19.04 9.25
C LYS A 389 -36.58 -19.81 8.13
N ASP A 390 -36.96 -19.56 6.87
CA ASP A 390 -36.35 -20.26 5.73
C ASP A 390 -34.95 -19.74 5.44
N TRP A 391 -34.67 -18.44 5.68
CA TRP A 391 -33.35 -17.85 5.62
C TRP A 391 -32.44 -18.41 6.73
N ASP A 392 -32.97 -18.46 7.95
CA ASP A 392 -32.23 -19.02 9.09
C ASP A 392 -31.96 -20.52 8.87
N ALA A 393 -32.94 -21.29 8.32
CA ALA A 393 -32.75 -22.68 7.94
C ALA A 393 -31.63 -22.86 6.90
N THR A 394 -31.52 -21.92 5.95
CA THR A 394 -30.47 -21.92 4.91
C THR A 394 -29.08 -21.62 5.51
N LEU A 395 -28.99 -20.67 6.44
CA LEU A 395 -27.76 -20.42 7.21
C LEU A 395 -27.31 -21.67 8.00
N PHE A 396 -28.25 -22.28 8.74
CA PHE A 396 -27.94 -23.49 9.49
C PHE A 396 -27.62 -24.70 8.61
N ALA A 397 -28.18 -24.77 7.38
CA ALA A 397 -27.76 -25.77 6.40
C ALA A 397 -26.31 -25.60 5.97
N LEU A 398 -25.81 -24.35 5.84
CA LEU A 398 -24.38 -24.09 5.59
C LEU A 398 -23.53 -24.51 6.78
N SER A 399 -23.97 -24.19 8.01
CA SER A 399 -23.27 -24.63 9.24
C SER A 399 -23.21 -26.16 9.34
N ASP A 400 -24.31 -26.88 9.03
CA ASP A 400 -24.31 -28.34 8.99
C ASP A 400 -23.33 -28.89 7.94
N ALA A 401 -23.24 -28.23 6.76
CA ALA A 401 -22.31 -28.61 5.70
C ALA A 401 -20.84 -28.40 6.07
N LEU A 402 -20.55 -27.42 6.92
CA LEU A 402 -19.20 -27.15 7.46
C LEU A 402 -18.78 -28.11 8.56
N SER A 403 -19.74 -28.76 9.23
CA SER A 403 -19.46 -29.59 10.40
C SER A 403 -18.46 -30.70 10.09
N GLY A 404 -17.34 -30.72 10.82
CA GLY A 404 -16.29 -31.72 10.61
C GLY A 404 -15.39 -31.49 9.39
N THR A 405 -15.46 -30.34 8.76
CA THR A 405 -14.58 -29.92 7.66
C THR A 405 -13.65 -28.79 8.07
N SER A 406 -12.62 -28.52 7.25
CA SER A 406 -11.75 -27.34 7.36
C SER A 406 -12.08 -26.29 6.30
N GLU A 407 -13.22 -26.43 5.64
CA GLU A 407 -13.65 -25.51 4.57
C GLU A 407 -13.97 -24.12 5.15
N LYS A 408 -13.67 -23.09 4.39
CA LYS A 408 -13.95 -21.68 4.75
C LYS A 408 -15.24 -21.22 4.08
N ALA A 409 -16.15 -20.67 4.88
CA ALA A 409 -17.43 -20.19 4.36
C ALA A 409 -17.69 -18.73 4.68
N ILE A 410 -18.43 -18.12 3.77
CA ILE A 410 -18.87 -16.73 3.83
C ILE A 410 -20.38 -16.72 3.63
N VAL A 411 -21.08 -15.97 4.45
CA VAL A 411 -22.47 -15.54 4.17
C VAL A 411 -22.36 -14.10 3.64
N LEU A 412 -22.87 -13.91 2.44
CA LEU A 412 -22.71 -12.65 1.71
C LEU A 412 -24.10 -12.03 1.45
N ALA A 413 -24.34 -10.88 2.04
CA ALA A 413 -25.51 -10.08 1.70
C ALA A 413 -25.18 -9.05 0.62
N SER A 414 -26.09 -8.82 -0.31
CA SER A 414 -25.91 -7.82 -1.37
C SER A 414 -25.89 -6.39 -0.82
N MET A 415 -26.62 -6.12 0.27
CA MET A 415 -26.73 -4.82 0.91
C MET A 415 -26.68 -4.93 2.44
N ALA A 416 -26.19 -3.89 3.10
CA ALA A 416 -26.09 -3.84 4.57
C ALA A 416 -27.44 -4.03 5.26
N ASP A 417 -28.51 -3.49 4.71
CA ASP A 417 -29.88 -3.64 5.25
C ASP A 417 -30.40 -5.08 5.22
N CYS A 418 -29.75 -5.95 4.44
CA CYS A 418 -30.11 -7.37 4.31
C CYS A 418 -29.26 -8.30 5.21
N MET A 419 -28.41 -7.73 6.09
CA MET A 419 -27.61 -8.46 7.07
C MET A 419 -27.94 -7.98 8.50
N PRO A 420 -28.96 -8.51 9.16
CA PRO A 420 -29.33 -8.11 10.53
C PRO A 420 -28.19 -8.40 11.54
N LYS A 421 -28.06 -7.56 12.59
CA LYS A 421 -27.02 -7.71 13.61
C LYS A 421 -27.00 -9.12 14.22
N ARG A 422 -28.18 -9.71 14.52
CA ARG A 422 -28.30 -11.08 15.03
C ARG A 422 -27.65 -12.13 14.11
N ILE A 423 -27.73 -11.92 12.79
CA ILE A 423 -27.15 -12.84 11.80
C ILE A 423 -25.63 -12.67 11.75
N ILE A 424 -25.14 -11.44 11.88
CA ILE A 424 -23.69 -11.19 12.00
C ILE A 424 -23.14 -11.95 13.22
N GLU A 425 -23.79 -11.80 14.36
CA GLU A 425 -23.38 -12.48 15.61
C GLU A 425 -23.46 -14.01 15.47
N GLU A 426 -24.52 -14.53 14.86
CA GLU A 426 -24.69 -15.97 14.59
C GLU A 426 -23.59 -16.51 13.67
N CYS A 427 -23.34 -15.85 12.52
CA CYS A 427 -22.27 -16.25 11.60
C CYS A 427 -20.91 -16.29 12.28
N LEU A 428 -20.56 -15.25 13.04
CA LEU A 428 -19.30 -15.20 13.78
C LEU A 428 -19.17 -16.34 14.81
N SER A 429 -20.26 -16.66 15.52
CA SER A 429 -20.29 -17.78 16.47
C SER A 429 -20.06 -19.14 15.82
N LEU A 430 -20.44 -19.28 14.53
CA LEU A 430 -20.28 -20.47 13.71
C LEU A 430 -18.94 -20.50 12.93
N GLY A 431 -18.09 -19.49 13.07
CA GLY A 431 -16.83 -19.37 12.32
C GLY A 431 -17.05 -19.05 10.80
N ILE A 432 -18.21 -18.52 10.47
CA ILE A 432 -18.59 -18.10 9.11
C ILE A 432 -18.38 -16.59 8.99
N ALA A 433 -17.75 -16.10 7.93
CA ALA A 433 -17.55 -14.67 7.73
C ALA A 433 -18.81 -13.99 7.21
N PRO A 434 -19.47 -13.07 7.96
CA PRO A 434 -20.59 -12.29 7.47
C PRO A 434 -20.10 -11.10 6.66
N MET A 435 -20.29 -11.12 5.34
CA MET A 435 -19.82 -10.09 4.42
C MET A 435 -20.96 -9.31 3.79
N VAL A 436 -20.72 -8.04 3.48
CA VAL A 436 -21.72 -7.16 2.85
C VAL A 436 -21.15 -6.50 1.60
N GLY A 437 -21.93 -6.53 0.51
CA GLY A 437 -21.54 -5.99 -0.80
C GLY A 437 -20.78 -7.00 -1.65
N LEU A 438 -21.31 -7.33 -2.82
CA LEU A 438 -20.80 -8.40 -3.69
C LEU A 438 -19.36 -8.08 -4.16
N ASP A 439 -19.15 -6.87 -4.68
CA ASP A 439 -17.84 -6.40 -5.16
C ASP A 439 -16.83 -6.25 -4.01
N VAL A 440 -17.28 -5.76 -2.85
CA VAL A 440 -16.43 -5.60 -1.65
C VAL A 440 -15.93 -6.95 -1.15
N CYS A 441 -16.81 -7.97 -1.11
CA CYS A 441 -16.43 -9.33 -0.69
C CYS A 441 -15.41 -9.95 -1.65
N LEU A 442 -15.62 -9.86 -2.97
CA LEU A 442 -14.70 -10.37 -3.97
C LEU A 442 -13.34 -9.67 -3.91
N LYS A 443 -13.32 -8.34 -3.74
CA LYS A 443 -12.09 -7.58 -3.52
C LYS A 443 -11.37 -8.00 -2.24
N ALA A 444 -12.11 -8.19 -1.13
CA ALA A 444 -11.55 -8.66 0.13
C ALA A 444 -10.90 -10.04 -0.01
N LEU A 445 -11.55 -10.98 -0.72
CA LEU A 445 -10.97 -12.29 -1.05
C LEU A 445 -9.72 -12.16 -1.91
N ASN A 446 -9.74 -11.29 -2.92
CA ASN A 446 -8.59 -11.01 -3.76
C ASN A 446 -7.40 -10.43 -2.97
N HIS A 447 -7.65 -9.52 -2.05
CA HIS A 447 -6.63 -8.99 -1.14
C HIS A 447 -6.09 -10.07 -0.20
N SER A 448 -6.97 -10.89 0.36
CA SER A 448 -6.59 -12.03 1.19
C SER A 448 -5.68 -13.01 0.43
N TYR A 449 -6.00 -13.32 -0.83
CA TYR A 449 -5.17 -14.16 -1.70
C TYR A 449 -3.79 -13.54 -1.98
N LYS A 450 -3.73 -12.25 -2.31
CA LYS A 450 -2.46 -11.54 -2.53
C LYS A 450 -1.55 -11.60 -1.31
N ILE A 451 -2.09 -11.39 -0.12
CA ILE A 451 -1.36 -11.49 1.15
C ILE A 451 -0.90 -12.95 1.37
N GLY A 452 -1.79 -13.94 1.19
CA GLY A 452 -1.45 -15.35 1.35
C GLY A 452 -0.30 -15.79 0.44
N ARG A 453 -0.29 -15.30 -0.80
CA ARG A 453 0.79 -15.51 -1.76
C ARG A 453 2.10 -14.85 -1.32
N ALA A 454 2.03 -13.62 -0.76
CA ALA A 454 3.20 -12.94 -0.23
C ALA A 454 3.80 -13.67 0.99
N PHE A 455 2.99 -14.31 1.83
CA PHE A 455 3.47 -15.14 2.95
C PHE A 455 4.27 -16.38 2.52
N SER A 456 4.11 -16.80 1.28
CA SER A 456 4.83 -17.93 0.68
C SER A 456 6.09 -17.50 -0.08
N SER A 457 6.29 -16.19 -0.29
CA SER A 457 7.46 -15.64 -0.97
C SER A 457 8.61 -15.41 0.02
N ASN A 458 9.85 -15.37 -0.52
CA ASN A 458 11.00 -14.98 0.27
C ASN A 458 10.93 -13.48 0.64
N SER A 459 11.36 -13.14 1.85
CA SER A 459 11.48 -11.77 2.31
C SER A 459 12.41 -10.96 1.38
N SER A 460 11.96 -9.79 0.94
CA SER A 460 12.77 -8.83 0.18
C SER A 460 13.92 -8.28 1.06
N PRO A 461 15.08 -7.91 0.47
CA PRO A 461 16.16 -7.25 1.22
C PRO A 461 15.70 -5.89 1.77
N ASP A 462 16.44 -5.35 2.75
CA ASP A 462 16.09 -4.06 3.37
C ASP A 462 16.10 -2.91 2.38
N LEU A 463 15.21 -1.95 2.59
CA LEU A 463 15.04 -0.81 1.71
C LEU A 463 16.32 0.03 1.63
N GLU A 464 16.80 0.25 0.41
CA GLU A 464 17.96 1.09 0.12
C GLU A 464 17.50 2.51 -0.28
N VAL A 465 17.62 3.46 0.66
CA VAL A 465 17.25 4.86 0.39
C VAL A 465 18.49 5.65 0.03
N LEU A 466 18.76 5.79 -1.28
CA LEU A 466 19.84 6.62 -1.80
C LEU A 466 19.40 8.09 -1.80
N ARG A 467 19.96 8.88 -0.89
CA ARG A 467 19.68 10.32 -0.78
C ARG A 467 20.69 11.15 -1.56
N ASN A 468 20.24 12.27 -2.09
CA ASN A 468 21.14 13.28 -2.64
C ASN A 468 21.94 13.91 -1.49
N SER A 469 23.26 14.10 -1.69
CA SER A 469 24.09 14.78 -0.71
C SER A 469 23.71 16.27 -0.65
N SER A 470 23.50 16.77 0.56
CA SER A 470 23.21 18.19 0.81
C SER A 470 24.41 19.13 0.54
N GLU A 471 25.60 18.58 0.27
CA GLU A 471 26.84 19.33 0.07
C GLU A 471 27.07 19.72 -1.41
N HIS A 472 26.32 19.16 -2.36
CA HIS A 472 26.48 19.46 -3.78
C HIS A 472 25.93 20.85 -4.13
N LYS A 473 26.82 21.75 -4.59
CA LYS A 473 26.50 23.17 -4.81
C LYS A 473 26.16 23.52 -6.27
N SER A 474 26.51 22.70 -7.23
CA SER A 474 26.21 22.94 -8.66
C SER A 474 25.77 21.67 -9.38
N LYS A 475 25.10 21.84 -10.50
CA LYS A 475 24.57 20.77 -11.33
C LYS A 475 25.22 20.86 -12.69
N GLN A 476 25.65 19.74 -13.25
CA GLN A 476 26.23 19.64 -14.58
C GLN A 476 25.39 18.70 -15.44
N GLN A 477 24.83 19.20 -16.51
CA GLN A 477 24.23 18.36 -17.54
C GLN A 477 25.33 17.88 -18.49
N LEU A 478 25.42 16.57 -18.69
CA LEU A 478 26.30 15.98 -19.70
C LEU A 478 25.73 16.22 -21.11
N THR A 479 26.59 16.30 -22.12
CA THR A 479 26.17 16.17 -23.52
C THR A 479 25.66 14.74 -23.73
N GLU A 480 24.81 14.52 -24.75
CA GLU A 480 24.35 13.16 -25.09
C GLU A 480 25.51 12.19 -25.31
N TYR A 481 26.56 12.65 -26.01
CA TYR A 481 27.75 11.84 -26.26
C TYR A 481 28.41 11.44 -24.91
N GLN A 482 28.65 12.40 -24.02
CA GLN A 482 29.23 12.12 -22.69
C GLN A 482 28.35 11.18 -21.88
N GLY A 483 27.05 11.40 -21.88
CA GLY A 483 26.09 10.53 -21.21
C GLY A 483 26.14 9.09 -21.74
N LYS A 484 26.16 8.92 -23.05
CA LYS A 484 26.32 7.61 -23.69
C LYS A 484 27.65 6.93 -23.36
N GLN A 485 28.76 7.67 -23.33
CA GLN A 485 30.06 7.09 -22.91
C GLN A 485 30.01 6.64 -21.44
N LEU A 486 29.32 7.38 -20.57
CA LEU A 486 29.10 6.97 -19.18
C LEU A 486 28.26 5.70 -19.12
N LEU A 487 27.13 5.63 -19.83
CA LEU A 487 26.29 4.43 -19.91
C LEU A 487 27.09 3.20 -20.39
N LYS A 488 27.90 3.37 -21.46
CA LYS A 488 28.76 2.30 -21.99
C LYS A 488 29.75 1.77 -20.94
N LYS A 489 30.32 2.64 -20.11
CA LYS A 489 31.25 2.26 -19.05
C LYS A 489 30.58 1.31 -18.02
N TYR A 490 29.27 1.44 -17.83
CA TYR A 490 28.47 0.60 -16.93
C TYR A 490 27.81 -0.60 -17.64
N GLY A 491 28.06 -0.81 -18.95
CA GLY A 491 27.61 -1.99 -19.68
C GLY A 491 26.32 -1.79 -20.49
N VAL A 492 25.77 -0.57 -20.56
CA VAL A 492 24.64 -0.28 -21.45
C VAL A 492 25.13 -0.10 -22.87
N THR A 493 24.57 -0.83 -23.80
CA THR A 493 24.92 -0.72 -25.23
C THR A 493 24.45 0.60 -25.80
N ILE A 494 25.35 1.27 -26.56
CA ILE A 494 25.10 2.53 -27.25
C ILE A 494 25.35 2.37 -28.76
N PRO A 495 24.79 3.23 -29.64
CA PRO A 495 25.15 3.23 -31.06
C PRO A 495 26.63 3.53 -31.26
N MET A 496 27.25 2.91 -32.27
CA MET A 496 28.58 3.32 -32.71
C MET A 496 28.49 4.72 -33.29
N GLY A 497 29.30 5.66 -32.81
CA GLY A 497 29.26 7.05 -33.25
C GLY A 497 30.36 7.91 -32.65
N CYS A 498 30.49 9.12 -33.18
CA CYS A 498 31.47 10.12 -32.74
C CYS A 498 30.96 11.54 -32.94
N LEU A 499 31.65 12.50 -32.32
CA LEU A 499 31.44 13.93 -32.56
C LEU A 499 32.18 14.37 -33.79
N VAL A 500 31.61 15.30 -34.58
CA VAL A 500 32.17 15.88 -35.79
C VAL A 500 31.94 17.39 -35.78
N GLU A 501 32.93 18.15 -36.26
CA GLU A 501 32.92 19.62 -36.31
C GLU A 501 32.75 20.19 -37.72
N ASN A 502 32.85 19.33 -38.73
CA ASN A 502 32.69 19.74 -40.13
C ASN A 502 32.17 18.59 -41.02
N VAL A 503 31.73 18.95 -42.24
CA VAL A 503 31.17 18.02 -43.22
C VAL A 503 32.15 16.91 -43.62
N THR A 504 33.46 17.23 -43.72
CA THR A 504 34.49 16.27 -44.14
C THR A 504 34.64 15.15 -43.07
N GLU A 505 34.69 15.51 -41.81
CA GLU A 505 34.71 14.56 -40.70
C GLU A 505 33.43 13.72 -40.65
N ALA A 506 32.27 14.36 -40.88
CA ALA A 506 30.99 13.64 -40.90
C ALA A 506 30.94 12.58 -42.00
N ILE A 507 31.49 12.87 -43.18
CA ILE A 507 31.55 11.91 -44.30
C ILE A 507 32.47 10.74 -43.93
N LYS A 508 33.67 11.02 -43.40
CA LYS A 508 34.60 9.98 -43.00
C LYS A 508 34.01 9.09 -41.91
N ALA A 509 33.40 9.69 -40.91
CA ALA A 509 32.73 8.94 -39.83
C ALA A 509 31.57 8.08 -40.38
N ALA A 510 30.75 8.60 -41.31
CA ALA A 510 29.69 7.84 -41.92
C ALA A 510 30.18 6.64 -42.75
N GLU A 511 31.32 6.77 -43.43
CA GLU A 511 31.96 5.68 -44.16
C GLU A 511 32.48 4.58 -43.22
N GLU A 512 33.07 4.95 -42.06
CA GLU A 512 33.53 4.03 -41.03
C GLU A 512 32.36 3.30 -40.33
N ILE A 513 31.30 4.04 -40.01
CA ILE A 513 30.09 3.52 -39.33
C ILE A 513 29.23 2.69 -40.30
N SER A 514 29.26 2.99 -41.58
CA SER A 514 28.39 2.51 -42.66
C SER A 514 26.94 3.07 -42.58
N PHE A 515 26.41 3.48 -43.72
CA PHE A 515 25.03 3.94 -43.83
C PHE A 515 24.01 2.79 -43.55
N PRO A 516 22.78 3.09 -43.07
CA PRO A 516 22.28 4.44 -42.76
C PRO A 516 22.83 4.95 -41.42
N VAL A 517 22.90 6.30 -41.30
CA VAL A 517 23.35 6.99 -40.09
C VAL A 517 22.32 7.98 -39.56
N THR A 518 22.45 8.36 -38.34
CA THR A 518 21.69 9.44 -37.68
C THR A 518 22.64 10.59 -37.38
N LEU A 519 22.17 11.82 -37.54
CA LEU A 519 22.90 13.03 -37.22
C LEU A 519 22.11 13.89 -36.23
N LYS A 520 22.76 14.33 -35.15
CA LYS A 520 22.14 15.10 -34.07
C LYS A 520 22.98 16.29 -33.69
N VAL A 521 22.36 17.40 -33.29
CA VAL A 521 23.08 18.52 -32.69
C VAL A 521 23.66 18.10 -31.33
N SER A 522 24.92 18.51 -31.03
CA SER A 522 25.60 18.26 -29.78
C SER A 522 25.67 19.55 -28.95
N GLY A 523 25.43 19.46 -27.64
CA GLY A 523 25.54 20.58 -26.71
C GLY A 523 24.76 20.36 -25.41
N ALA A 524 25.34 20.66 -24.25
CA ALA A 524 24.72 20.44 -22.94
C ALA A 524 23.44 21.28 -22.68
N LYS A 525 23.23 22.36 -23.45
CA LYS A 525 22.04 23.23 -23.32
C LYS A 525 20.90 22.83 -24.26
N LEU A 526 21.05 21.78 -25.08
CA LEU A 526 20.10 21.37 -26.13
C LEU A 526 19.32 20.12 -25.71
N ALA A 527 18.64 20.17 -24.56
CA ALA A 527 17.90 19.02 -24.00
C ALA A 527 16.69 18.59 -24.86
N HIS A 528 16.05 19.53 -25.57
CA HIS A 528 14.86 19.26 -26.43
C HIS A 528 15.19 19.36 -27.91
N LYS A 529 16.09 18.49 -28.38
CA LYS A 529 16.62 18.52 -29.76
C LYS A 529 15.53 18.31 -30.82
N THR A 530 14.54 17.50 -30.53
CA THR A 530 13.42 17.20 -31.44
C THR A 530 12.57 18.45 -31.70
N GLU A 531 12.30 19.25 -30.68
CA GLU A 531 11.56 20.52 -30.80
C GLU A 531 12.33 21.56 -31.61
N LEU A 532 13.67 21.49 -31.56
CA LEU A 532 14.57 22.38 -32.34
C LEU A 532 14.84 21.88 -33.75
N ASN A 533 14.17 20.81 -34.22
CA ASN A 533 14.52 20.13 -35.45
C ASN A 533 16.01 19.74 -35.54
N GLY A 534 16.65 19.44 -34.41
CA GLY A 534 18.08 19.16 -34.26
C GLY A 534 18.47 17.71 -34.54
N VAL A 535 17.59 16.86 -35.07
CA VAL A 535 17.85 15.44 -35.38
C VAL A 535 17.49 15.14 -36.82
N ARG A 536 18.35 14.38 -37.50
CA ARG A 536 18.10 13.81 -38.83
C ARG A 536 18.32 12.31 -38.77
N LEU A 537 17.25 11.58 -39.00
CA LEU A 537 17.25 10.10 -38.99
C LEU A 537 17.37 9.56 -40.42
N ASN A 538 17.79 8.31 -40.51
CA ASN A 538 17.77 7.51 -41.74
C ASN A 538 18.50 8.17 -42.91
N ILE A 539 19.69 8.71 -42.65
CA ILE A 539 20.57 9.28 -43.71
C ILE A 539 21.23 8.12 -44.44
N GLN A 540 20.92 7.97 -45.76
CA GLN A 540 21.23 6.78 -46.53
C GLN A 540 22.54 6.91 -47.37
N ASN A 541 23.05 8.13 -47.57
CA ASN A 541 24.19 8.37 -48.43
C ASN A 541 24.86 9.72 -48.16
N VAL A 542 26.05 9.93 -48.78
CA VAL A 542 26.85 11.13 -48.61
C VAL A 542 26.12 12.41 -49.06
N LYS A 543 25.25 12.35 -50.08
CA LYS A 543 24.51 13.54 -50.52
C LYS A 543 23.54 14.03 -49.44
N THR A 544 22.71 13.15 -48.94
CA THR A 544 21.73 13.49 -47.89
C THR A 544 22.42 13.83 -46.56
N LEU A 545 23.61 13.27 -46.31
CA LEU A 545 24.43 13.64 -45.14
C LEU A 545 24.94 15.09 -45.25
N LYS A 546 25.43 15.52 -46.40
CA LYS A 546 25.88 16.90 -46.61
C LYS A 546 24.75 17.90 -46.38
N GLU A 547 23.57 17.65 -46.96
CA GLU A 547 22.39 18.48 -46.82
C GLU A 547 21.98 18.58 -45.31
N ALA A 548 22.01 17.46 -44.57
CA ALA A 548 21.75 17.42 -43.15
C ALA A 548 22.79 18.20 -42.32
N CYS A 549 24.07 18.08 -42.66
CA CYS A 549 25.16 18.83 -42.03
C CYS A 549 25.00 20.33 -42.21
N ASP A 550 24.72 20.79 -43.47
CA ASP A 550 24.52 22.20 -43.78
C ASP A 550 23.39 22.83 -42.97
N ASP A 551 22.35 22.08 -42.63
CA ASP A 551 21.25 22.54 -41.79
C ASP A 551 21.60 22.53 -40.33
N LEU A 552 22.18 21.44 -39.81
CA LEU A 552 22.40 21.27 -38.36
C LEU A 552 23.60 22.07 -37.84
N PHE A 553 24.63 22.34 -38.66
CA PHE A 553 25.74 23.22 -38.28
C PHE A 553 25.32 24.71 -38.14
N LYS A 554 24.14 25.10 -38.63
CA LYS A 554 23.53 26.41 -38.34
C LYS A 554 23.02 26.49 -36.87
N ILE A 555 22.73 25.33 -36.25
CA ILE A 555 22.17 25.22 -34.91
C ILE A 555 23.27 24.97 -33.88
N SER A 556 24.24 24.10 -34.19
CA SER A 556 25.33 23.73 -33.28
C SER A 556 26.65 23.61 -34.06
N PRO A 557 27.77 24.08 -33.47
CA PRO A 557 29.11 23.94 -34.11
C PRO A 557 29.63 22.49 -34.08
N GLU A 558 29.00 21.62 -33.26
CA GLU A 558 29.40 20.22 -33.13
C GLU A 558 28.17 19.33 -33.32
N LEU A 559 28.30 18.25 -34.07
CA LEU A 559 27.23 17.28 -34.29
C LEU A 559 27.67 15.89 -33.84
N LEU A 560 26.70 15.09 -33.40
CA LEU A 560 26.87 13.67 -33.06
C LEU A 560 26.35 12.85 -34.26
N ILE A 561 27.26 12.07 -34.91
CA ILE A 561 26.91 11.09 -35.94
C ILE A 561 26.94 9.69 -35.37
N GLU A 562 25.88 8.92 -35.61
CA GLU A 562 25.71 7.58 -35.05
C GLU A 562 25.14 6.60 -36.07
N LYS A 563 25.44 5.30 -35.91
CA LYS A 563 24.77 4.21 -36.62
C LYS A 563 23.28 4.26 -36.37
N MET A 564 22.50 4.30 -37.48
CA MET A 564 21.05 4.14 -37.37
C MET A 564 20.70 2.71 -36.94
N ILE A 565 19.87 2.58 -35.91
CA ILE A 565 19.33 1.29 -35.50
C ILE A 565 18.00 1.07 -36.22
N GLU A 566 17.91 -0.01 -36.96
CA GLU A 566 16.78 -0.30 -37.84
C GLU A 566 15.84 -1.34 -37.18
N SER A 567 14.54 -1.15 -37.38
CA SER A 567 13.50 -2.13 -37.04
C SER A 567 13.55 -2.67 -35.59
N PRO A 568 13.57 -1.82 -34.55
CA PRO A 568 13.43 -2.29 -33.20
C PRO A 568 12.05 -2.94 -33.01
N ILE A 569 11.96 -3.91 -32.10
CA ILE A 569 10.68 -4.56 -31.71
C ILE A 569 9.78 -3.55 -30.98
N CYS A 570 10.36 -2.79 -30.07
CA CYS A 570 9.69 -1.69 -29.37
C CYS A 570 10.72 -0.70 -28.81
N GLU A 571 10.21 0.42 -28.33
CA GLU A 571 10.94 1.45 -27.63
C GLU A 571 10.55 1.43 -26.16
N LEU A 572 11.55 1.46 -25.27
CA LEU A 572 11.36 1.54 -23.82
C LEU A 572 11.99 2.82 -23.28
N ILE A 573 11.57 3.20 -22.07
CA ILE A 573 12.22 4.22 -21.25
C ILE A 573 12.82 3.56 -20.01
N ILE A 574 14.02 3.99 -19.64
CA ILE A 574 14.63 3.74 -18.32
C ILE A 574 14.97 5.10 -17.73
N GLY A 575 14.25 5.48 -16.67
CA GLY A 575 14.46 6.73 -15.94
C GLY A 575 14.94 6.50 -14.53
N MET A 576 15.61 7.48 -13.96
CA MET A 576 15.85 7.60 -12.52
C MET A 576 15.37 8.97 -12.07
N ASP A 577 14.53 8.95 -11.04
CA ASP A 577 14.04 10.17 -10.40
C ASP A 577 14.32 10.12 -8.88
N TYR A 578 14.09 11.23 -8.19
CA TYR A 578 14.34 11.40 -6.76
C TYR A 578 13.08 11.81 -6.02
N ASP A 579 12.71 11.03 -5.04
CA ASP A 579 11.64 11.36 -4.08
C ASP A 579 12.25 11.64 -2.69
N PRO A 580 11.82 12.71 -1.99
CA PRO A 580 12.36 13.03 -0.66
C PRO A 580 12.16 11.93 0.39
N THR A 581 11.11 11.12 0.28
CA THR A 581 10.81 10.01 1.21
C THR A 581 11.55 8.74 0.83
N PHE A 582 11.46 8.35 -0.45
CA PHE A 582 12.00 7.08 -0.96
C PHE A 582 13.44 7.17 -1.47
N GLY A 583 13.96 8.36 -1.71
CA GLY A 583 15.26 8.57 -2.35
C GLY A 583 15.20 8.31 -3.86
N LYS A 584 16.35 7.92 -4.44
CA LYS A 584 16.44 7.57 -5.86
C LYS A 584 15.68 6.28 -6.16
N HIS A 585 14.94 6.28 -7.25
CA HIS A 585 14.15 5.15 -7.73
C HIS A 585 14.23 5.04 -9.24
N ILE A 586 13.90 3.87 -9.78
CA ILE A 586 13.94 3.58 -11.22
C ILE A 586 12.53 3.59 -11.79
N ILE A 587 12.41 4.12 -12.99
CA ILE A 587 11.18 4.07 -13.78
C ILE A 587 11.49 3.26 -15.04
N VAL A 588 10.65 2.28 -15.36
CA VAL A 588 10.67 1.53 -16.62
C VAL A 588 9.31 1.66 -17.30
N GLY A 589 9.29 1.81 -18.64
CA GLY A 589 8.02 2.00 -19.33
C GLY A 589 8.12 1.89 -20.84
N GLY A 590 6.98 2.01 -21.52
CA GLY A 590 6.94 2.20 -22.96
C GLY A 590 7.62 3.52 -23.34
N GLY A 591 8.53 3.49 -24.33
CA GLY A 591 9.31 4.63 -24.79
C GLY A 591 8.71 5.34 -26.02
N GLY A 592 9.46 6.32 -26.54
CA GLY A 592 9.11 7.06 -27.74
C GLY A 592 8.12 8.21 -27.51
N VAL A 593 7.55 8.72 -28.59
CA VAL A 593 6.71 9.94 -28.59
C VAL A 593 5.37 9.82 -27.87
N TYR A 594 4.93 8.62 -27.51
CA TYR A 594 3.64 8.36 -26.87
C TYR A 594 3.73 8.10 -25.37
N VAL A 595 4.90 8.23 -24.75
CA VAL A 595 5.13 7.97 -23.31
C VAL A 595 4.12 8.69 -22.43
N GLU A 596 3.97 9.99 -22.62
CA GLU A 596 3.07 10.82 -21.82
C GLU A 596 1.58 10.50 -22.05
N LEU A 597 1.23 10.05 -23.25
CA LEU A 597 -0.15 9.73 -23.62
C LEU A 597 -0.62 8.39 -23.05
N LEU A 598 0.25 7.37 -23.11
CA LEU A 598 -0.10 6.00 -22.75
C LEU A 598 0.04 5.71 -21.26
N GLN A 599 0.88 6.49 -20.55
CA GLN A 599 1.18 6.31 -19.13
C GLN A 599 1.48 4.84 -18.77
N ASP A 600 2.25 4.17 -19.63
CA ASP A 600 2.60 2.76 -19.49
C ASP A 600 3.97 2.65 -18.84
N SER A 601 3.99 2.82 -17.51
CA SER A 601 5.23 2.80 -16.72
C SER A 601 5.05 2.06 -15.42
N SER A 602 6.16 1.54 -14.88
CA SER A 602 6.27 0.92 -13.56
C SER A 602 7.44 1.55 -12.81
N VAL A 603 7.28 1.69 -11.50
CA VAL A 603 8.28 2.27 -10.60
C VAL A 603 8.91 1.15 -9.76
N LEU A 604 10.24 1.21 -9.60
CA LEU A 604 11.03 0.25 -8.85
C LEU A 604 11.80 0.97 -7.73
N ILE A 605 11.53 0.58 -6.47
CA ILE A 605 12.24 1.09 -5.29
C ILE A 605 13.42 0.19 -4.94
N LEU A 606 14.56 0.81 -4.61
CA LEU A 606 15.81 0.08 -4.33
C LEU A 606 15.77 -0.66 -2.97
N PRO A 607 16.50 -1.78 -2.84
CA PRO A 607 17.22 -2.49 -3.88
C PRO A 607 16.29 -3.30 -4.77
N VAL A 608 16.67 -3.49 -6.02
CA VAL A 608 15.87 -4.17 -7.05
C VAL A 608 16.60 -5.43 -7.50
N SER A 609 15.89 -6.54 -7.58
CA SER A 609 16.37 -7.80 -8.15
C SER A 609 16.02 -7.91 -9.64
N ARG A 610 16.64 -8.83 -10.36
CA ARG A 610 16.29 -9.15 -11.76
C ARG A 610 14.82 -9.56 -11.90
N GLU A 611 14.28 -10.28 -10.91
CA GLU A 611 12.90 -10.72 -10.92
C GLU A 611 11.92 -9.56 -10.72
N ASP A 612 12.25 -8.60 -9.84
CA ASP A 612 11.44 -7.38 -9.67
C ASP A 612 11.35 -6.58 -10.98
N ILE A 613 12.47 -6.49 -11.73
CA ILE A 613 12.47 -5.83 -13.05
C ILE A 613 11.60 -6.61 -14.04
N ARG A 614 11.72 -7.93 -14.07
CA ARG A 614 10.90 -8.78 -14.95
C ARG A 614 9.41 -8.61 -14.66
N GLN A 615 9.04 -8.61 -13.40
CA GLN A 615 7.66 -8.41 -12.96
C GLN A 615 7.16 -7.01 -13.34
N ALA A 616 7.96 -5.97 -13.12
CA ALA A 616 7.61 -4.60 -13.50
C ALA A 616 7.39 -4.47 -15.02
N LEU A 617 8.27 -5.08 -15.83
CA LEU A 617 8.11 -5.12 -17.30
C LEU A 617 6.84 -5.87 -17.71
N SER A 618 6.53 -7.01 -17.06
CA SER A 618 5.35 -7.82 -17.40
C SER A 618 4.02 -7.10 -17.16
N ASN A 619 4.01 -6.10 -16.28
CA ASN A 619 2.84 -5.27 -15.98
C ASN A 619 2.59 -4.18 -17.05
N LEU A 620 3.56 -3.93 -17.94
CA LEU A 620 3.45 -2.92 -19.00
C LEU A 620 2.61 -3.43 -20.18
N LYS A 621 1.83 -2.56 -20.77
CA LYS A 621 1.09 -2.86 -22.02
C LYS A 621 2.03 -3.20 -23.17
N VAL A 622 3.17 -2.49 -23.23
CA VAL A 622 4.22 -2.70 -24.26
C VAL A 622 4.87 -4.08 -24.16
N PHE A 623 4.78 -4.75 -23.01
CA PHE A 623 5.34 -6.09 -22.79
C PHE A 623 4.82 -7.14 -23.78
N LYS A 624 3.56 -6.99 -24.23
CA LYS A 624 2.98 -7.86 -25.26
C LYS A 624 3.77 -7.83 -26.59
N LEU A 625 4.41 -6.70 -26.91
CA LEU A 625 5.29 -6.60 -28.10
C LEU A 625 6.59 -7.36 -27.86
N LEU A 626 7.15 -7.28 -26.62
CA LEU A 626 8.35 -8.02 -26.24
C LEU A 626 8.16 -9.54 -26.30
N GLU A 627 6.97 -10.04 -26.00
CA GLU A 627 6.63 -11.46 -26.11
C GLU A 627 6.33 -11.94 -27.52
N GLY A 628 6.24 -11.06 -28.51
CA GLY A 628 5.96 -11.41 -29.91
C GLY A 628 4.47 -11.36 -30.28
N TYR A 629 3.85 -10.20 -30.11
CA TYR A 629 2.45 -9.97 -30.43
C TYR A 629 2.08 -10.41 -31.85
N ARG A 630 0.98 -11.19 -32.01
CA ARG A 630 0.45 -11.74 -33.29
C ARG A 630 1.46 -12.53 -34.12
N GLY A 631 2.36 -13.27 -33.47
CA GLY A 631 3.38 -14.07 -34.15
C GLY A 631 4.61 -13.25 -34.60
N GLY A 632 4.75 -12.01 -34.13
CA GLY A 632 5.96 -11.20 -34.29
C GLY A 632 7.16 -11.80 -33.56
N MET A 633 8.35 -11.29 -33.88
CA MET A 633 9.57 -11.70 -33.18
C MET A 633 9.56 -11.20 -31.75
N LYS A 634 10.15 -11.99 -30.84
CA LYS A 634 10.33 -11.58 -29.44
C LYS A 634 11.48 -10.59 -29.31
N GLY A 635 11.37 -9.65 -28.38
CA GLY A 635 12.45 -8.77 -27.96
C GLY A 635 13.38 -9.42 -26.93
N ASP A 636 14.56 -8.84 -26.75
CA ASP A 636 15.56 -9.32 -25.80
C ASP A 636 15.28 -8.77 -24.39
N ILE A 637 14.40 -9.43 -23.65
CA ILE A 637 14.01 -9.04 -22.28
C ILE A 637 15.18 -9.10 -21.31
N GLU A 638 16.11 -10.07 -21.46
CA GLU A 638 17.27 -10.20 -20.59
C GLU A 638 18.22 -9.00 -20.76
N ALA A 639 18.45 -8.55 -21.99
CA ALA A 639 19.26 -7.35 -22.25
C ALA A 639 18.60 -6.07 -21.70
N VAL A 640 17.27 -5.98 -21.67
CA VAL A 640 16.56 -4.89 -20.98
C VAL A 640 16.86 -4.94 -19.49
N ILE A 641 16.70 -6.12 -18.85
CA ILE A 641 16.98 -6.32 -17.42
C ILE A 641 18.44 -5.96 -17.09
N ASP A 642 19.40 -6.40 -17.91
CA ASP A 642 20.82 -6.08 -17.75
C ASP A 642 21.07 -4.57 -17.81
N SER A 643 20.38 -3.87 -18.71
CA SER A 643 20.49 -2.41 -18.83
C SER A 643 19.94 -1.68 -17.60
N VAL A 644 18.80 -2.12 -17.05
CA VAL A 644 18.25 -1.57 -15.81
C VAL A 644 19.21 -1.80 -14.64
N MET A 645 19.77 -3.01 -14.51
CA MET A 645 20.77 -3.32 -13.47
C MET A 645 22.01 -2.44 -13.62
N SER A 646 22.48 -2.18 -14.82
CA SER A 646 23.60 -1.30 -15.13
C SER A 646 23.33 0.16 -14.73
N VAL A 647 22.11 0.64 -14.98
CA VAL A 647 21.67 1.97 -14.51
C VAL A 647 21.63 2.04 -12.99
N ILE A 648 21.14 1.00 -12.31
CA ILE A 648 21.14 0.93 -10.83
C ILE A 648 22.56 1.04 -10.29
N GLU A 649 23.53 0.32 -10.86
CA GLU A 649 24.92 0.40 -10.43
C GLU A 649 25.53 1.79 -10.71
N LEU A 650 25.19 2.40 -11.84
CA LEU A 650 25.60 3.76 -12.18
C LEU A 650 25.12 4.77 -11.13
N ILE A 651 23.85 4.72 -10.71
CA ILE A 651 23.29 5.67 -9.74
C ILE A 651 23.76 5.44 -8.31
N ARG A 652 24.23 4.24 -7.97
CA ARG A 652 24.87 3.94 -6.69
C ARG A 652 26.28 4.53 -6.57
N THR A 653 27.00 4.50 -7.67
CA THR A 653 28.43 4.86 -7.70
C THR A 653 28.71 6.29 -8.13
N ASN A 654 27.70 7.01 -8.64
CA ASN A 654 27.83 8.39 -9.08
C ASN A 654 26.78 9.31 -8.43
N ALA A 655 27.16 10.57 -8.32
CA ALA A 655 26.27 11.63 -7.83
C ALA A 655 25.25 12.06 -8.92
N VAL A 656 24.42 11.12 -9.37
CA VAL A 656 23.40 11.36 -10.40
C VAL A 656 22.22 12.09 -9.77
N GLU A 657 21.81 13.20 -10.40
CA GLU A 657 20.59 13.95 -10.08
C GLU A 657 19.39 13.45 -10.86
N GLU A 658 19.57 13.25 -12.15
CA GLU A 658 18.55 12.85 -13.12
C GLU A 658 19.19 11.97 -14.20
N LEU A 659 18.53 10.90 -14.57
CA LEU A 659 18.92 10.04 -15.68
C LEU A 659 17.68 9.63 -16.45
N ASP A 660 17.74 9.78 -17.76
CA ASP A 660 16.71 9.32 -18.69
C ASP A 660 17.35 8.69 -19.91
N ILE A 661 16.93 7.48 -20.26
CA ILE A 661 17.24 6.79 -21.52
C ILE A 661 15.91 6.67 -22.27
N ASN A 662 15.70 7.48 -23.29
CA ASN A 662 14.47 7.51 -24.07
C ASN A 662 14.73 7.89 -25.54
N PRO A 663 14.68 6.89 -26.45
CA PRO A 663 14.33 5.50 -26.22
C PRO A 663 15.55 4.57 -25.94
N LEU A 664 15.28 3.50 -25.20
CA LEU A 664 16.03 2.25 -25.26
C LEU A 664 15.37 1.38 -26.32
N LEU A 665 16.06 1.16 -27.45
CA LEU A 665 15.57 0.35 -28.55
C LEU A 665 15.79 -1.13 -28.26
N VAL A 666 14.72 -1.94 -28.27
CA VAL A 666 14.81 -3.38 -28.05
C VAL A 666 14.85 -4.11 -29.37
N LEU A 667 15.88 -4.92 -29.57
CA LEU A 667 16.11 -5.66 -30.80
C LEU A 667 15.50 -7.08 -30.71
N LYS A 668 15.47 -7.77 -31.85
CA LYS A 668 14.88 -9.10 -31.96
C LYS A 668 15.74 -10.18 -31.31
N GLY A 669 15.10 -11.16 -30.71
CA GLY A 669 15.74 -12.36 -30.19
C GLY A 669 16.79 -12.04 -29.14
N SER A 670 18.06 -12.30 -29.43
CA SER A 670 19.23 -12.05 -28.59
C SER A 670 20.15 -10.95 -29.17
N ASP A 671 19.64 -10.10 -30.05
CA ASP A 671 20.43 -9.03 -30.68
C ASP A 671 20.65 -7.85 -29.69
N GLY A 672 20.06 -7.93 -28.50
CA GLY A 672 20.29 -6.99 -27.40
C GLY A 672 19.39 -5.76 -27.42
N VAL A 673 19.85 -4.70 -26.77
CA VAL A 673 19.19 -3.39 -26.70
C VAL A 673 20.20 -2.30 -26.97
N VAL A 674 19.73 -1.11 -27.38
CA VAL A 674 20.58 0.04 -27.68
C VAL A 674 19.97 1.33 -27.12
N ALA A 675 20.69 2.06 -26.28
CA ALA A 675 20.30 3.37 -25.78
C ALA A 675 20.48 4.42 -26.89
N ALA A 676 19.40 4.77 -27.56
CA ALA A 676 19.44 5.67 -28.70
C ALA A 676 19.53 7.15 -28.32
N ASP A 677 18.97 7.53 -27.18
CA ASP A 677 19.12 8.88 -26.62
C ASP A 677 19.24 8.81 -25.08
N THR A 678 19.90 9.80 -24.48
CA THR A 678 20.03 9.90 -23.03
C THR A 678 20.20 11.33 -22.55
N LEU A 679 19.61 11.61 -21.38
CA LEU A 679 19.83 12.81 -20.61
C LEU A 679 20.41 12.38 -19.23
N ILE A 680 21.57 12.92 -18.88
CA ILE A 680 22.17 12.68 -17.56
C ILE A 680 22.60 14.01 -16.96
N LYS A 681 22.13 14.27 -15.73
CA LYS A 681 22.58 15.37 -14.88
C LYS A 681 23.32 14.82 -13.68
N LEU A 682 24.49 15.35 -13.39
CA LEU A 682 25.31 15.00 -12.24
C LEU A 682 25.37 16.18 -11.27
N TYR A 683 25.48 15.87 -9.99
CA TYR A 683 25.94 16.86 -9.03
C TYR A 683 27.46 17.01 -9.18
N SER A 684 27.95 18.23 -9.22
CA SER A 684 29.41 18.49 -9.14
C SER A 684 29.85 18.55 -7.68
N GLU A 685 31.05 18.05 -7.42
CA GLU A 685 31.73 18.15 -6.12
C GLU A 685 31.94 19.59 -5.65
#